data_71fccb50228bf687d61c8276ef8212f4
#
_entry.id   71fccb50228bf687d61c8276ef8212f4
#
_cell.length_a   1.000
_cell.length_b   1.000
_cell.length_c   1.000
_cell.angle_alpha   90.00
_cell.angle_beta   90.00
_cell.angle_gamma   90.00
#
_symmetry.space_group_name_H-M   'P 1'
#
loop_
_entity.id
_entity.type
_entity.pdbx_description
1 polymer ?
#
loop_
_entity_poly.entity_id
_entity_poly.type
_entity_poly.pdbx_seq_one_letter_code
_entity_poly.pdbx_strand_id
1 'polypeptide(L)'
;MKRLSIDLETYSSFDLGKSGVYKYAESEDFEILLFAYSIDDGEVKVIDLASGEIIHEEILQALKDESIEKWAFNANFERVCLSRFLGERLKPQGWYCTMIWSAYLGLPLSLEKVGEVLKLDKQKMNEGKALIRYFSIPCKPTKTNGMRTRNLPHHDLEKWSTFMEYNQRDVETEMAIKKKLSAFPMPQSEWENYCIDQNINDRGILIDEVLVDSAIKFDEILREENMDRAIELTGLENPNSPLQLKEWLNKKGLEIDSLAKKDVESALKNAEGDIKEVLGLRQELSKSSVRKYDAMKNVKGKDNRARGLIQFYGANRTGRYSGRLIQVQNLRRNNLKDLELARSLVKNGNYETLEILYESPSDILSQLIRTAFIAKEGTRFIISDFSAIEARVLAWLAGEQWVLDAFENGEDIYCRTASRMFGVPVEKHGVNGHLRQKGKIATLACGYQGALGALKAMGGIEMGLSEYELQSIVDYWREANPNIVSLWWDIDSVVKRVVKTRSKEKYKNLVISYEKGILFIQLPSKRRLAYPKAKIGMNRFGGESIVYEGIVVGNKWDKIESYGGKFVENIVQAIARDILTEAMMRLEKKGFNIVMHIHDEVVIESDSSSIEEINEIMSIAPIWAPGLILDADGFESEFYKKD
;
A
#
# COMPACT_ATOMS: atom_id res chain seq x y z
N MET A 1 -13.10 21.92 -27.37
CA MET A 1 -13.03 21.20 -26.06
C MET A 1 -11.57 20.86 -25.76
N LYS A 2 -11.07 21.32 -24.61
CA LYS A 2 -9.69 20.98 -24.15
C LYS A 2 -9.74 20.09 -22.94
N ARG A 3 -10.81 20.15 -22.15
CA ARG A 3 -10.91 19.54 -20.84
C ARG A 3 -12.33 19.06 -20.55
N LEU A 4 -12.44 17.88 -19.91
CA LEU A 4 -13.66 17.35 -19.30
C LEU A 4 -13.42 17.09 -17.81
N SER A 5 -14.27 17.62 -16.92
CA SER A 5 -14.38 17.16 -15.53
C SER A 5 -15.57 16.22 -15.46
N ILE A 6 -15.42 15.07 -14.79
CA ILE A 6 -16.37 13.94 -14.88
C ILE A 6 -16.59 13.32 -13.49
N ASP A 7 -17.84 12.88 -13.25
CA ASP A 7 -18.20 12.00 -12.15
C ASP A 7 -19.29 11.03 -12.56
N LEU A 8 -19.27 9.80 -12.07
CA LEU A 8 -20.20 8.74 -12.42
C LEU A 8 -20.91 8.20 -11.20
N GLU A 9 -22.23 7.98 -11.33
CA GLU A 9 -22.97 7.11 -10.44
C GLU A 9 -23.31 5.80 -11.17
N THR A 10 -23.02 4.66 -10.52
CA THR A 10 -23.08 3.35 -11.15
C THR A 10 -23.84 2.34 -10.29
N TYR A 11 -24.26 1.25 -10.91
CA TYR A 11 -24.80 0.06 -10.22
C TYR A 11 -24.04 -1.19 -10.62
N SER A 12 -23.87 -2.09 -9.66
CA SER A 12 -23.41 -3.47 -9.89
C SER A 12 -23.80 -4.36 -8.72
N SER A 13 -24.04 -5.64 -8.97
CA SER A 13 -24.24 -6.63 -7.93
C SER A 13 -22.97 -6.99 -7.16
N PHE A 14 -21.79 -6.68 -7.68
CA PHE A 14 -20.53 -6.85 -6.95
C PHE A 14 -20.28 -5.71 -5.96
N ASP A 15 -19.79 -6.05 -4.76
CA ASP A 15 -19.36 -5.09 -3.76
C ASP A 15 -18.04 -4.45 -4.18
N LEU A 16 -18.09 -3.18 -4.56
CA LEU A 16 -16.92 -2.38 -5.00
C LEU A 16 -15.75 -2.42 -3.98
N GLY A 17 -16.06 -2.40 -2.68
CA GLY A 17 -15.06 -2.41 -1.62
C GLY A 17 -14.28 -3.73 -1.54
N LYS A 18 -14.92 -4.84 -1.89
CA LYS A 18 -14.31 -6.19 -1.88
C LYS A 18 -13.69 -6.56 -3.22
N SER A 19 -14.37 -6.24 -4.32
CA SER A 19 -14.01 -6.68 -5.66
C SER A 19 -13.06 -5.72 -6.40
N GLY A 20 -13.03 -4.44 -6.02
CA GLY A 20 -12.36 -3.40 -6.79
C GLY A 20 -13.09 -3.05 -8.09
N VAL A 21 -12.73 -1.92 -8.70
CA VAL A 21 -13.46 -1.36 -9.84
C VAL A 21 -13.44 -2.26 -11.08
N TYR A 22 -12.35 -2.98 -11.33
CA TYR A 22 -12.24 -3.84 -12.52
C TYR A 22 -13.26 -4.98 -12.47
N LYS A 23 -13.31 -5.71 -11.36
CA LYS A 23 -14.29 -6.80 -11.17
C LYS A 23 -15.72 -6.24 -11.05
N TYR A 24 -15.89 -5.11 -10.39
CA TYR A 24 -17.17 -4.40 -10.26
C TYR A 24 -17.77 -4.07 -11.64
N ALA A 25 -16.95 -3.52 -12.55
CA ALA A 25 -17.39 -3.17 -13.90
C ALA A 25 -17.56 -4.38 -14.84
N GLU A 26 -16.98 -5.56 -14.52
CA GLU A 26 -17.17 -6.80 -15.27
C GLU A 26 -18.52 -7.49 -15.00
N SER A 27 -19.29 -7.02 -14.02
CA SER A 27 -20.62 -7.58 -13.74
C SER A 27 -21.52 -7.52 -14.97
N GLU A 28 -22.37 -8.52 -15.12
CA GLU A 28 -23.34 -8.58 -16.22
C GLU A 28 -24.43 -7.50 -16.07
N ASP A 29 -24.74 -7.15 -14.84
CA ASP A 29 -25.70 -6.12 -14.45
C ASP A 29 -25.08 -4.75 -14.19
N PHE A 30 -23.79 -4.57 -14.54
CA PHE A 30 -23.13 -3.26 -14.43
C PHE A 30 -23.79 -2.23 -15.31
N GLU A 31 -24.11 -1.08 -14.74
CA GLU A 31 -24.76 0.03 -15.42
C GLU A 31 -24.22 1.36 -14.91
N ILE A 32 -23.98 2.31 -15.80
CA ILE A 32 -23.80 3.73 -15.44
C ILE A 32 -25.19 4.35 -15.33
N LEU A 33 -25.52 4.82 -14.13
CA LEU A 33 -26.83 5.41 -13.84
C LEU A 33 -26.88 6.87 -14.23
N LEU A 34 -25.87 7.64 -13.79
CA LEU A 34 -25.73 9.08 -14.01
C LEU A 34 -24.33 9.38 -14.53
N PHE A 35 -24.25 10.30 -15.47
CA PHE A 35 -23.00 10.82 -16.02
C PHE A 35 -23.01 12.36 -15.90
N ALA A 36 -22.29 12.87 -14.90
CA ALA A 36 -22.09 14.30 -14.74
C ALA A 36 -20.80 14.76 -15.40
N TYR A 37 -20.83 15.88 -16.13
CA TYR A 37 -19.64 16.41 -16.77
C TYR A 37 -19.68 17.93 -16.92
N SER A 38 -18.49 18.53 -17.01
CA SER A 38 -18.26 19.94 -17.38
C SER A 38 -17.24 20.02 -18.50
N ILE A 39 -17.50 20.88 -19.49
CA ILE A 39 -16.59 21.21 -20.60
C ILE A 39 -15.84 22.47 -20.25
N ASP A 40 -14.49 22.44 -20.31
CA ASP A 40 -13.59 23.59 -20.16
C ASP A 40 -13.88 24.43 -18.89
N ASP A 41 -14.19 23.75 -17.77
CA ASP A 41 -14.58 24.33 -16.48
C ASP A 41 -15.88 25.18 -16.52
N GLY A 42 -16.78 24.92 -17.48
CA GLY A 42 -18.09 25.55 -17.62
C GLY A 42 -19.15 24.95 -16.68
N GLU A 43 -20.42 25.16 -17.05
CA GLU A 43 -21.56 24.59 -16.30
C GLU A 43 -21.54 23.07 -16.30
N VAL A 44 -21.88 22.49 -15.15
CA VAL A 44 -22.00 21.04 -15.01
C VAL A 44 -23.34 20.57 -15.54
N LYS A 45 -23.32 19.56 -16.39
CA LYS A 45 -24.50 18.88 -16.93
C LYS A 45 -24.55 17.44 -16.38
N VAL A 46 -25.75 16.95 -16.14
CA VAL A 46 -26.00 15.57 -15.74
C VAL A 46 -26.83 14.90 -16.83
N ILE A 47 -26.44 13.70 -17.22
CA ILE A 47 -27.17 12.83 -18.14
C ILE A 47 -27.73 11.68 -17.33
N ASP A 48 -29.05 11.49 -17.36
CA ASP A 48 -29.77 10.40 -16.70
C ASP A 48 -29.86 9.17 -17.62
N LEU A 49 -28.77 8.39 -17.64
CA LEU A 49 -28.69 7.19 -18.47
C LEU A 49 -29.70 6.11 -18.03
N ALA A 50 -30.00 6.04 -16.73
CA ALA A 50 -30.96 5.08 -16.19
C ALA A 50 -32.40 5.36 -16.62
N SER A 51 -32.72 6.61 -17.00
CA SER A 51 -34.01 6.99 -17.56
C SER A 51 -34.02 7.05 -19.11
N GLY A 52 -32.92 6.66 -19.75
CA GLY A 52 -32.83 6.51 -21.21
C GLY A 52 -32.24 7.71 -21.95
N GLU A 53 -31.68 8.71 -21.25
CA GLU A 53 -30.87 9.74 -21.91
C GLU A 53 -29.59 9.13 -22.48
N ILE A 54 -28.98 9.76 -23.44
CA ILE A 54 -27.78 9.30 -24.12
C ILE A 54 -26.64 10.31 -24.02
N ILE A 55 -25.39 9.84 -23.94
CA ILE A 55 -24.21 10.68 -24.03
C ILE A 55 -24.04 11.13 -25.50
N HIS A 56 -23.90 12.44 -25.72
CA HIS A 56 -23.68 12.97 -27.07
C HIS A 56 -22.37 12.46 -27.67
N GLU A 57 -22.37 12.21 -28.97
CA GLU A 57 -21.23 11.66 -29.71
C GLU A 57 -19.94 12.49 -29.52
N GLU A 58 -20.05 13.82 -29.46
CA GLU A 58 -18.90 14.69 -29.19
C GLU A 58 -18.21 14.38 -27.87
N ILE A 59 -18.97 14.04 -26.82
CA ILE A 59 -18.42 13.64 -25.51
C ILE A 59 -17.82 12.25 -25.58
N LEU A 60 -18.47 11.31 -26.28
CA LEU A 60 -17.93 9.95 -26.48
C LEU A 60 -16.58 9.98 -27.20
N GLN A 61 -16.45 10.83 -28.22
CA GLN A 61 -15.17 11.02 -28.93
C GLN A 61 -14.12 11.67 -28.04
N ALA A 62 -14.51 12.67 -27.24
CA ALA A 62 -13.61 13.33 -26.30
C ALA A 62 -13.08 12.39 -25.20
N LEU A 63 -13.88 11.41 -24.76
CA LEU A 63 -13.42 10.38 -23.80
C LEU A 63 -12.31 9.51 -24.38
N LYS A 64 -12.35 9.24 -25.69
CA LYS A 64 -11.35 8.41 -26.41
C LYS A 64 -10.11 9.20 -26.82
N ASP A 65 -10.22 10.51 -26.99
CA ASP A 65 -9.12 11.35 -27.44
C ASP A 65 -8.11 11.61 -26.32
N GLU A 66 -6.89 11.07 -26.46
CA GLU A 66 -5.80 11.21 -25.50
C GLU A 66 -5.30 12.67 -25.36
N SER A 67 -5.59 13.56 -26.33
CA SER A 67 -5.20 14.97 -26.29
C SER A 67 -6.14 15.83 -25.43
N ILE A 68 -7.33 15.35 -25.12
CA ILE A 68 -8.29 16.01 -24.24
C ILE A 68 -8.04 15.58 -22.81
N GLU A 69 -7.92 16.54 -21.89
CA GLU A 69 -7.76 16.25 -20.46
C GLU A 69 -9.09 15.75 -19.85
N LYS A 70 -9.10 14.57 -19.27
CA LYS A 70 -10.21 14.04 -18.46
C LYS A 70 -9.83 14.11 -16.98
N TRP A 71 -10.60 14.86 -16.21
CA TRP A 71 -10.39 15.08 -14.77
C TRP A 71 -11.50 14.43 -13.96
N ALA A 72 -11.13 13.71 -12.90
CA ALA A 72 -12.09 13.17 -11.94
C ALA A 72 -11.43 13.01 -10.57
N PHE A 73 -12.25 12.87 -9.52
CA PHE A 73 -11.76 12.52 -8.20
C PHE A 73 -11.76 10.99 -8.04
N ASN A 74 -10.59 10.35 -8.15
CA ASN A 74 -10.37 8.91 -8.30
C ASN A 74 -10.57 8.42 -9.75
N ALA A 75 -9.99 9.14 -10.70
CA ALA A 75 -10.17 8.98 -12.15
C ALA A 75 -9.99 7.54 -12.70
N ASN A 76 -9.35 6.64 -11.97
CA ASN A 76 -9.29 5.22 -12.32
C ASN A 76 -10.69 4.58 -12.31
N PHE A 77 -11.58 5.01 -11.42
CA PHE A 77 -12.95 4.49 -11.36
C PHE A 77 -13.73 4.87 -12.62
N GLU A 78 -13.73 6.16 -12.98
CA GLU A 78 -14.42 6.66 -14.16
C GLU A 78 -13.87 6.03 -15.44
N ARG A 79 -12.55 5.95 -15.57
CA ARG A 79 -11.88 5.39 -16.75
C ARG A 79 -12.24 3.91 -16.96
N VAL A 80 -12.24 3.11 -15.90
CA VAL A 80 -12.56 1.67 -15.99
C VAL A 80 -14.05 1.46 -16.25
N CYS A 81 -14.94 2.19 -15.57
CA CYS A 81 -16.39 2.12 -15.81
C CYS A 81 -16.77 2.54 -17.21
N LEU A 82 -16.21 3.65 -17.72
CA LEU A 82 -16.42 4.11 -19.07
C LEU A 82 -15.81 3.18 -20.11
N SER A 83 -14.67 2.55 -19.84
CA SER A 83 -14.11 1.50 -20.72
C SER A 83 -15.08 0.35 -20.89
N ARG A 84 -15.74 -0.09 -19.81
CA ARG A 84 -16.78 -1.14 -19.86
C ARG A 84 -18.00 -0.70 -20.64
N PHE A 85 -18.46 0.54 -20.41
CA PHE A 85 -19.62 1.11 -21.10
C PHE A 85 -19.40 1.24 -22.61
N LEU A 86 -18.21 1.67 -23.03
CA LEU A 86 -17.82 1.83 -24.43
C LEU A 86 -17.45 0.52 -25.12
N GLY A 87 -17.26 -0.56 -24.37
CA GLY A 87 -16.81 -1.85 -24.92
C GLY A 87 -15.35 -1.85 -25.41
N GLU A 88 -14.58 -0.80 -25.07
CA GLU A 88 -13.15 -0.68 -25.41
C GLU A 88 -12.36 -0.07 -24.25
N ARG A 89 -11.09 -0.50 -24.11
CA ARG A 89 -10.23 0.00 -23.05
C ARG A 89 -9.77 1.43 -23.33
N LEU A 90 -10.16 2.38 -22.49
CA LEU A 90 -9.62 3.72 -22.49
C LEU A 90 -8.20 3.74 -21.91
N LYS A 91 -7.25 4.26 -22.67
CA LYS A 91 -5.87 4.39 -22.22
C LYS A 91 -5.77 5.42 -21.08
N PRO A 92 -4.79 5.28 -20.16
CA PRO A 92 -4.63 6.22 -19.06
C PRO A 92 -4.11 7.61 -19.46
N GLN A 93 -3.59 7.74 -20.68
CA GLN A 93 -3.14 9.04 -21.22
C GLN A 93 -4.30 10.02 -21.34
N GLY A 94 -4.06 11.26 -20.91
CA GLY A 94 -5.10 12.30 -20.87
C GLY A 94 -6.04 12.18 -19.66
N TRP A 95 -5.87 11.18 -18.78
CA TRP A 95 -6.64 11.09 -17.53
C TRP A 95 -5.84 11.63 -16.35
N TYR A 96 -6.45 12.56 -15.63
CA TYR A 96 -5.90 13.25 -14.49
C TYR A 96 -6.79 13.04 -13.26
N CYS A 97 -6.17 12.90 -12.10
CA CYS A 97 -6.87 12.55 -10.86
C CYS A 97 -6.62 13.57 -9.76
N THR A 98 -7.64 14.31 -9.36
CA THR A 98 -7.52 15.31 -8.28
C THR A 98 -7.32 14.68 -6.92
N MET A 99 -7.72 13.42 -6.71
CA MET A 99 -7.35 12.64 -5.51
C MET A 99 -5.83 12.45 -5.43
N ILE A 100 -5.18 12.07 -6.53
CA ILE A 100 -3.73 11.89 -6.58
C ILE A 100 -3.00 13.22 -6.39
N TRP A 101 -3.51 14.29 -7.01
CA TRP A 101 -2.96 15.62 -6.79
C TRP A 101 -3.10 16.08 -5.34
N SER A 102 -4.24 15.78 -4.70
CA SER A 102 -4.43 16.02 -3.26
C SER A 102 -3.42 15.23 -2.42
N ALA A 103 -3.19 13.95 -2.73
CA ALA A 103 -2.18 13.12 -2.06
C ALA A 103 -0.76 13.69 -2.20
N TYR A 104 -0.40 14.17 -3.40
CA TYR A 104 0.88 14.82 -3.68
C TYR A 104 1.10 16.06 -2.77
N LEU A 105 0.05 16.77 -2.41
CA LEU A 105 0.09 17.92 -1.49
C LEU A 105 -0.13 17.54 -0.02
N GLY A 106 -0.09 16.25 0.32
CA GLY A 106 -0.26 15.75 1.70
C GLY A 106 -1.69 15.83 2.23
N LEU A 107 -2.69 16.09 1.37
CA LEU A 107 -4.11 16.18 1.71
C LEU A 107 -4.78 14.80 1.78
N PRO A 108 -6.03 14.71 2.32
CA PRO A 108 -6.78 13.46 2.35
C PRO A 108 -7.08 12.84 0.98
N LEU A 109 -7.45 11.54 0.96
CA LEU A 109 -7.82 10.79 -0.25
C LEU A 109 -9.34 10.66 -0.43
N SER A 110 -10.14 11.54 0.17
CA SER A 110 -11.59 11.55 0.07
C SER A 110 -12.06 12.93 -0.35
N LEU A 111 -12.93 13.01 -1.36
CA LEU A 111 -13.50 14.25 -1.87
C LEU A 111 -14.09 15.12 -0.75
N GLU A 112 -14.91 14.52 0.10
CA GLU A 112 -15.51 15.13 1.30
C GLU A 112 -14.43 15.78 2.19
N LYS A 113 -13.42 14.99 2.59
CA LYS A 113 -12.39 15.47 3.52
C LYS A 113 -11.45 16.50 2.90
N VAL A 114 -11.17 16.41 1.61
CA VAL A 114 -10.38 17.43 0.92
C VAL A 114 -11.16 18.74 0.88
N GLY A 115 -12.45 18.69 0.55
CA GLY A 115 -13.34 19.86 0.57
C GLY A 115 -13.38 20.55 1.94
N GLU A 116 -13.48 19.76 3.02
CA GLU A 116 -13.43 20.27 4.41
C GLU A 116 -12.09 20.94 4.74
N VAL A 117 -10.96 20.27 4.47
CA VAL A 117 -9.61 20.79 4.75
C VAL A 117 -9.32 22.06 3.96
N LEU A 118 -9.77 22.14 2.71
CA LEU A 118 -9.62 23.31 1.85
C LEU A 118 -10.68 24.41 2.12
N LYS A 119 -11.65 24.13 2.99
CA LYS A 119 -12.77 25.03 3.35
C LYS A 119 -13.48 25.55 2.09
N LEU A 120 -13.98 24.60 1.29
CA LEU A 120 -14.75 24.94 0.10
C LEU A 120 -16.17 25.36 0.47
N ASP A 121 -16.72 26.36 -0.26
CA ASP A 121 -18.10 26.79 -0.07
C ASP A 121 -19.10 25.71 -0.51
N LYS A 122 -18.79 25.04 -1.63
CA LYS A 122 -19.50 23.86 -2.14
C LYS A 122 -18.76 22.63 -1.68
N GLN A 123 -19.38 21.86 -0.80
CA GLN A 123 -18.86 20.60 -0.30
C GLN A 123 -19.76 19.45 -0.72
N LYS A 124 -19.25 18.22 -0.63
CA LYS A 124 -20.00 17.00 -0.88
C LYS A 124 -21.25 16.93 -0.01
N MET A 125 -22.38 16.50 -0.59
CA MET A 125 -23.66 16.38 0.11
C MET A 125 -23.62 15.20 1.11
N ASN A 126 -24.16 15.42 2.31
CA ASN A 126 -24.18 14.39 3.36
C ASN A 126 -25.09 13.20 3.03
N GLU A 127 -26.13 13.43 2.24
CA GLU A 127 -27.11 12.43 1.80
C GLU A 127 -26.52 11.40 0.87
N GLY A 128 -25.39 11.68 0.22
CA GLY A 128 -24.79 10.86 -0.83
C GLY A 128 -24.60 9.39 -0.46
N LYS A 129 -24.14 9.10 0.77
CA LYS A 129 -23.97 7.70 1.23
C LYS A 129 -25.28 6.91 1.30
N ALA A 130 -26.37 7.57 1.64
CA ALA A 130 -27.69 6.96 1.70
C ALA A 130 -28.23 6.73 0.29
N LEU A 131 -28.02 7.67 -0.63
CA LEU A 131 -28.44 7.60 -2.03
C LEU A 131 -27.66 6.52 -2.79
N ILE A 132 -26.34 6.45 -2.64
CA ILE A 132 -25.51 5.36 -3.20
C ILE A 132 -26.00 4.00 -2.68
N ARG A 133 -26.26 3.87 -1.38
CA ARG A 133 -26.79 2.62 -0.82
C ARG A 133 -28.15 2.27 -1.40
N TYR A 134 -28.96 3.25 -1.74
CA TYR A 134 -30.30 3.05 -2.26
C TYR A 134 -30.30 2.63 -3.73
N PHE A 135 -29.54 3.33 -4.61
CA PHE A 135 -29.57 3.15 -6.06
C PHE A 135 -28.42 2.29 -6.61
N SER A 136 -27.25 2.35 -6.00
CA SER A 136 -26.01 1.77 -6.55
C SER A 136 -25.69 0.37 -6.00
N ILE A 137 -26.42 -0.10 -4.99
CA ILE A 137 -26.18 -1.38 -4.32
C ILE A 137 -27.47 -2.23 -4.34
N PRO A 138 -27.38 -3.57 -4.52
CA PRO A 138 -28.53 -4.46 -4.40
C PRO A 138 -29.24 -4.31 -3.05
N CYS A 139 -30.57 -4.31 -3.07
CA CYS A 139 -31.38 -4.27 -1.86
C CYS A 139 -31.92 -5.69 -1.52
N LYS A 140 -32.15 -5.93 -0.23
CA LYS A 140 -32.78 -7.19 0.20
C LYS A 140 -34.25 -7.22 -0.21
N PRO A 141 -34.75 -8.32 -0.84
CA PRO A 141 -36.16 -8.47 -1.15
C PRO A 141 -36.98 -8.56 0.15
N THR A 142 -38.03 -7.74 0.23
CA THR A 142 -38.96 -7.71 1.36
C THR A 142 -40.40 -7.55 0.84
N LYS A 143 -41.37 -7.89 1.64
CA LYS A 143 -42.79 -7.66 1.28
C LYS A 143 -43.08 -6.16 1.06
N THR A 144 -42.44 -5.29 1.83
CA THR A 144 -42.66 -3.83 1.75
C THR A 144 -42.04 -3.19 0.50
N ASN A 145 -40.97 -3.77 -0.06
CA ASN A 145 -40.39 -3.28 -1.30
C ASN A 145 -40.83 -4.05 -2.55
N GLY A 146 -41.90 -4.89 -2.46
CA GLY A 146 -42.39 -5.68 -3.57
C GLY A 146 -41.43 -6.79 -4.02
N MET A 147 -40.62 -7.34 -3.10
CA MET A 147 -39.67 -8.42 -3.34
C MET A 147 -38.56 -8.05 -4.36
N ARG A 148 -38.34 -6.75 -4.59
CA ARG A 148 -37.28 -6.32 -5.52
C ARG A 148 -35.88 -6.42 -4.90
N THR A 149 -34.90 -6.67 -5.76
CA THR A 149 -33.47 -6.76 -5.43
C THR A 149 -32.69 -5.52 -5.80
N ARG A 150 -33.32 -4.55 -6.48
CA ARG A 150 -32.74 -3.30 -6.95
C ARG A 150 -33.74 -2.16 -6.88
N ASN A 151 -33.31 -0.95 -6.55
CA ASN A 151 -34.09 0.25 -6.67
C ASN A 151 -33.77 0.95 -7.99
N LEU A 152 -34.81 1.34 -8.72
CA LEU A 152 -34.77 2.09 -9.98
C LEU A 152 -35.26 3.52 -9.78
N PRO A 153 -34.99 4.47 -10.69
CA PRO A 153 -35.39 5.87 -10.56
C PRO A 153 -36.86 6.07 -10.17
N HIS A 154 -37.77 5.36 -10.81
CA HIS A 154 -39.21 5.47 -10.59
C HIS A 154 -39.73 4.95 -9.24
N HIS A 155 -38.90 4.25 -8.47
CA HIS A 155 -39.28 3.79 -7.12
C HIS A 155 -39.27 4.90 -6.08
N ASP A 156 -38.52 5.98 -6.31
CA ASP A 156 -38.43 7.15 -5.44
C ASP A 156 -37.88 8.35 -6.22
N LEU A 157 -38.76 9.08 -6.88
CA LEU A 157 -38.39 10.20 -7.76
C LEU A 157 -37.73 11.37 -7.00
N GLU A 158 -38.10 11.58 -5.75
CA GLU A 158 -37.48 12.65 -4.93
C GLU A 158 -36.03 12.32 -4.61
N LYS A 159 -35.77 11.09 -4.15
CA LYS A 159 -34.40 10.63 -3.95
C LYS A 159 -33.60 10.60 -5.25
N TRP A 160 -34.23 10.27 -6.38
CA TRP A 160 -33.54 10.28 -7.68
C TRP A 160 -33.13 11.68 -8.09
N SER A 161 -34.02 12.67 -7.95
CA SER A 161 -33.68 14.07 -8.18
C SER A 161 -32.52 14.53 -7.30
N THR A 162 -32.55 14.18 -6.01
CA THR A 162 -31.44 14.47 -5.08
C THR A 162 -30.14 13.76 -5.47
N PHE A 163 -30.23 12.55 -6.06
CA PHE A 163 -29.07 11.79 -6.53
C PHE A 163 -28.43 12.44 -7.77
N MET A 164 -29.23 13.01 -8.68
CA MET A 164 -28.73 13.81 -9.79
C MET A 164 -28.01 15.08 -9.29
N GLU A 165 -28.59 15.79 -8.31
CA GLU A 165 -27.95 16.96 -7.68
C GLU A 165 -26.64 16.57 -6.97
N TYR A 166 -26.61 15.40 -6.36
CA TYR A 166 -25.42 14.85 -5.73
C TYR A 166 -24.29 14.60 -6.73
N ASN A 167 -24.57 13.93 -7.86
CA ASN A 167 -23.61 13.69 -8.94
C ASN A 167 -23.09 15.02 -9.55
N GLN A 168 -23.99 15.99 -9.79
CA GLN A 168 -23.60 17.34 -10.21
C GLN A 168 -22.64 17.98 -9.20
N ARG A 169 -22.97 17.90 -7.91
CA ARG A 169 -22.19 18.49 -6.81
C ARG A 169 -20.80 17.89 -6.70
N ASP A 170 -20.64 16.59 -6.96
CA ASP A 170 -19.34 15.93 -6.91
C ASP A 170 -18.40 16.47 -7.99
N VAL A 171 -18.87 16.73 -9.23
CA VAL A 171 -18.09 17.43 -10.27
C VAL A 171 -17.77 18.88 -9.87
N GLU A 172 -18.75 19.65 -9.37
CA GLU A 172 -18.51 21.02 -8.90
C GLU A 172 -17.45 21.08 -7.80
N THR A 173 -17.49 20.13 -6.87
CA THR A 173 -16.52 20.03 -5.77
C THR A 173 -15.13 19.64 -6.28
N GLU A 174 -15.03 18.68 -7.22
CA GLU A 174 -13.79 18.31 -7.89
C GLU A 174 -13.15 19.52 -8.59
N MET A 175 -13.91 20.25 -9.38
CA MET A 175 -13.44 21.46 -10.09
C MET A 175 -12.95 22.54 -9.11
N ALA A 176 -13.64 22.73 -7.99
CA ALA A 176 -13.22 23.67 -6.95
C ALA A 176 -11.91 23.23 -6.28
N ILE A 177 -11.72 21.93 -6.01
CA ILE A 177 -10.46 21.36 -5.54
C ILE A 177 -9.37 21.60 -6.56
N LYS A 178 -9.54 21.20 -7.81
CA LYS A 178 -8.61 21.40 -8.92
C LYS A 178 -8.15 22.85 -9.02
N LYS A 179 -9.07 23.80 -8.92
CA LYS A 179 -8.77 25.24 -8.91
C LYS A 179 -7.88 25.65 -7.73
N LYS A 180 -8.12 25.12 -6.52
CA LYS A 180 -7.27 25.39 -5.35
C LYS A 180 -5.88 24.78 -5.50
N LEU A 181 -5.80 23.54 -5.99
CA LEU A 181 -4.54 22.82 -6.15
C LEU A 181 -3.67 23.42 -7.28
N SER A 182 -4.24 24.12 -8.24
CA SER A 182 -3.51 24.74 -9.36
C SER A 182 -2.43 25.73 -8.91
N ALA A 183 -2.51 26.24 -7.67
CA ALA A 183 -1.46 27.05 -7.05
C ALA A 183 -0.15 26.26 -6.79
N PHE A 184 -0.21 24.91 -6.83
CA PHE A 184 0.89 23.98 -6.58
C PHE A 184 0.81 22.81 -7.57
N PRO A 185 1.17 23.02 -8.84
CA PRO A 185 1.04 22.01 -9.87
C PRO A 185 1.87 20.75 -9.56
N MET A 186 1.30 19.59 -9.85
CA MET A 186 2.03 18.33 -9.85
C MET A 186 2.90 18.28 -11.12
N PRO A 187 4.18 17.85 -11.03
CA PRO A 187 5.06 17.74 -12.18
C PRO A 187 4.51 16.81 -13.26
N GLN A 188 4.77 17.13 -14.54
CA GLN A 188 4.34 16.28 -15.67
C GLN A 188 4.87 14.85 -15.57
N SER A 189 6.11 14.67 -15.08
CA SER A 189 6.69 13.35 -14.82
C SER A 189 5.85 12.50 -13.86
N GLU A 190 5.18 13.10 -12.86
CA GLU A 190 4.31 12.36 -11.95
C GLU A 190 3.00 11.91 -12.61
N TRP A 191 2.50 12.67 -13.58
CA TRP A 191 1.35 12.22 -14.41
C TRP A 191 1.75 11.09 -15.35
N GLU A 192 2.96 11.11 -15.90
CA GLU A 192 3.51 10.01 -16.70
C GLU A 192 3.68 8.75 -15.83
N ASN A 193 4.18 8.90 -14.62
CA ASN A 193 4.30 7.83 -13.64
C ASN A 193 2.92 7.26 -13.23
N TYR A 194 1.91 8.12 -13.10
CA TYR A 194 0.53 7.70 -12.87
C TYR A 194 -0.01 6.85 -14.04
N CYS A 195 0.28 7.22 -15.28
CA CYS A 195 -0.10 6.42 -16.44
C CYS A 195 0.55 5.02 -16.43
N ILE A 196 1.82 4.92 -16.04
CA ILE A 196 2.52 3.62 -15.89
C ILE A 196 1.84 2.76 -14.82
N ASP A 197 1.55 3.34 -13.65
CA ASP A 197 0.81 2.66 -12.58
C ASP A 197 -0.54 2.14 -13.07
N GLN A 198 -1.28 2.96 -13.81
CA GLN A 198 -2.57 2.55 -14.38
C GLN A 198 -2.42 1.42 -15.39
N ASN A 199 -1.39 1.43 -16.23
CA ASN A 199 -1.11 0.33 -17.17
C ASN A 199 -0.78 -0.97 -16.45
N ILE A 200 0.01 -0.93 -15.36
CA ILE A 200 0.32 -2.10 -14.53
C ILE A 200 -0.96 -2.64 -13.87
N ASN A 201 -1.78 -1.77 -13.28
CA ASN A 201 -3.06 -2.15 -12.68
C ASN A 201 -4.05 -2.73 -13.69
N ASP A 202 -4.11 -2.20 -14.92
CA ASP A 202 -4.95 -2.68 -16.01
C ASP A 202 -4.51 -4.05 -16.52
N ARG A 203 -3.19 -4.31 -16.57
CA ARG A 203 -2.61 -5.59 -16.97
C ARG A 203 -2.93 -6.65 -15.93
N GLY A 204 -2.71 -6.33 -14.65
CA GLY A 204 -2.94 -7.21 -13.53
C GLY A 204 -2.08 -8.47 -13.54
N ILE A 205 -2.25 -9.32 -12.55
CA ILE A 205 -1.48 -10.56 -12.35
C ILE A 205 -2.40 -11.77 -12.31
N LEU A 206 -1.98 -12.88 -12.90
CA LEU A 206 -2.77 -14.11 -12.96
C LEU A 206 -2.81 -14.81 -11.60
N ILE A 207 -3.98 -15.34 -11.24
CA ILE A 207 -4.23 -16.11 -10.01
C ILE A 207 -4.39 -17.58 -10.33
N ASP A 208 -3.69 -18.45 -9.60
CA ASP A 208 -3.90 -19.90 -9.61
C ASP A 208 -5.22 -20.23 -8.89
N GLU A 209 -6.32 -20.28 -9.67
CA GLU A 209 -7.66 -20.52 -9.14
C GLU A 209 -7.77 -21.86 -8.42
N VAL A 210 -7.09 -22.90 -8.94
CA VAL A 210 -7.13 -24.25 -8.34
C VAL A 210 -6.48 -24.22 -6.96
N LEU A 211 -5.32 -23.57 -6.82
CA LEU A 211 -4.67 -23.41 -5.52
C LEU A 211 -5.52 -22.61 -4.55
N VAL A 212 -6.11 -21.50 -5.01
CA VAL A 212 -6.95 -20.62 -4.18
C VAL A 212 -8.18 -21.36 -3.66
N ASP A 213 -8.92 -22.04 -4.54
CA ASP A 213 -10.13 -22.77 -4.15
C ASP A 213 -9.80 -23.95 -3.21
N SER A 214 -8.70 -24.67 -3.44
CA SER A 214 -8.26 -25.75 -2.55
C SER A 214 -7.82 -25.21 -1.19
N ALA A 215 -7.09 -24.09 -1.16
CA ALA A 215 -6.65 -23.47 0.10
C ALA A 215 -7.84 -22.97 0.94
N ILE A 216 -8.88 -22.42 0.31
CA ILE A 216 -10.13 -22.02 1.00
C ILE A 216 -10.81 -23.26 1.62
N LYS A 217 -10.95 -24.34 0.85
CA LYS A 217 -11.54 -25.59 1.37
C LYS A 217 -10.75 -26.17 2.54
N PHE A 218 -9.41 -26.14 2.46
CA PHE A 218 -8.55 -26.61 3.56
C PHE A 218 -8.71 -25.75 4.81
N ASP A 219 -8.79 -24.41 4.66
CA ASP A 219 -9.05 -23.53 5.79
C ASP A 219 -10.42 -23.76 6.42
N GLU A 220 -11.45 -24.05 5.61
CA GLU A 220 -12.79 -24.40 6.09
C GLU A 220 -12.77 -25.68 6.92
N ILE A 221 -12.14 -26.76 6.45
CA ILE A 221 -11.95 -28.02 7.19
C ILE A 221 -11.22 -27.77 8.51
N LEU A 222 -10.05 -27.12 8.46
CA LEU A 222 -9.27 -26.80 9.64
C LEU A 222 -10.02 -25.98 10.70
N ARG A 223 -10.85 -25.04 10.25
CA ARG A 223 -11.67 -24.20 11.15
C ARG A 223 -12.78 -25.01 11.80
N GLU A 224 -13.40 -25.90 11.06
CA GLU A 224 -14.45 -26.79 11.58
C GLU A 224 -13.85 -27.75 12.62
N GLU A 225 -12.76 -28.46 12.31
CA GLU A 225 -12.05 -29.35 13.22
C GLU A 225 -11.56 -28.64 14.50
N ASN A 226 -10.92 -27.48 14.35
CA ASN A 226 -10.44 -26.68 15.49
C ASN A 226 -11.59 -26.13 16.34
N MET A 227 -12.73 -25.79 15.74
CA MET A 227 -13.90 -25.32 16.46
C MET A 227 -14.53 -26.46 17.24
N ASP A 228 -14.74 -27.63 16.64
CA ASP A 228 -15.29 -28.82 17.29
C ASP A 228 -14.42 -29.25 18.47
N ARG A 229 -13.11 -29.26 18.28
CA ARG A 229 -12.16 -29.56 19.36
C ARG A 229 -12.20 -28.54 20.49
N ALA A 230 -12.34 -27.25 20.16
CA ALA A 230 -12.48 -26.19 21.17
C ALA A 230 -13.81 -26.32 21.94
N ILE A 231 -14.90 -26.69 21.28
CA ILE A 231 -16.21 -26.97 21.91
C ILE A 231 -16.10 -28.17 22.87
N GLU A 232 -15.48 -29.26 22.41
CA GLU A 232 -15.26 -30.47 23.21
C GLU A 232 -14.50 -30.15 24.51
N LEU A 233 -13.40 -29.41 24.42
CA LEU A 233 -12.55 -29.06 25.58
C LEU A 233 -13.20 -28.07 26.53
N THR A 234 -13.94 -27.11 25.99
CA THR A 234 -14.45 -25.99 26.79
C THR A 234 -15.91 -26.16 27.23
N GLY A 235 -16.70 -26.94 26.50
CA GLY A 235 -18.16 -27.02 26.68
C GLY A 235 -18.87 -25.71 26.34
N LEU A 236 -18.23 -24.76 25.67
CA LEU A 236 -18.81 -23.47 25.27
C LEU A 236 -19.62 -23.61 23.99
N GLU A 237 -20.71 -22.87 23.90
CA GLU A 237 -21.49 -22.78 22.66
C GLU A 237 -20.69 -22.11 21.51
N ASN A 238 -19.87 -21.10 21.86
CA ASN A 238 -19.00 -20.40 20.91
C ASN A 238 -17.63 -20.09 21.53
N PRO A 239 -16.66 -21.00 21.45
CA PRO A 239 -15.28 -20.77 21.91
C PRO A 239 -14.58 -19.59 21.22
N ASN A 240 -15.10 -19.13 20.07
CA ASN A 240 -14.55 -17.97 19.37
C ASN A 240 -15.02 -16.64 19.97
N SER A 241 -16.03 -16.64 20.84
CA SER A 241 -16.48 -15.46 21.55
C SER A 241 -15.44 -15.03 22.59
N PRO A 242 -14.85 -13.82 22.48
CA PRO A 242 -13.87 -13.35 23.46
C PRO A 242 -14.41 -13.34 24.90
N LEU A 243 -15.69 -13.05 25.05
CA LEU A 243 -16.33 -13.00 26.37
C LEU A 243 -16.41 -14.42 26.98
N GLN A 244 -17.00 -15.38 26.27
CA GLN A 244 -17.16 -16.75 26.74
C GLN A 244 -15.82 -17.42 27.03
N LEU A 245 -14.85 -17.25 26.14
CA LEU A 245 -13.52 -17.84 26.29
C LEU A 245 -12.77 -17.25 27.49
N LYS A 246 -12.82 -15.94 27.73
CA LYS A 246 -12.22 -15.30 28.91
C LYS A 246 -12.84 -15.81 30.22
N GLU A 247 -14.17 -15.93 30.26
CA GLU A 247 -14.85 -16.50 31.44
C GLU A 247 -14.44 -17.95 31.71
N TRP A 248 -14.28 -18.77 30.68
CA TRP A 248 -13.80 -20.14 30.79
C TRP A 248 -12.36 -20.20 31.31
N LEU A 249 -11.44 -19.38 30.75
CA LEU A 249 -10.05 -19.29 31.18
C LEU A 249 -9.94 -18.86 32.65
N ASN A 250 -10.71 -17.84 33.07
CA ASN A 250 -10.75 -17.39 34.46
C ASN A 250 -11.24 -18.50 35.41
N LYS A 251 -12.27 -19.26 35.02
CA LYS A 251 -12.75 -20.42 35.79
C LYS A 251 -11.71 -21.52 35.94
N LYS A 252 -10.83 -21.68 34.95
CA LYS A 252 -9.70 -22.64 34.94
C LYS A 252 -8.45 -22.08 35.65
N GLY A 253 -8.50 -20.85 36.18
CA GLY A 253 -7.42 -20.23 36.96
C GLY A 253 -6.40 -19.42 36.14
N LEU A 254 -6.68 -19.15 34.85
CA LEU A 254 -5.88 -18.26 34.04
C LEU A 254 -6.58 -16.92 33.85
N GLU A 255 -6.13 -15.88 34.55
CA GLU A 255 -6.58 -14.51 34.33
C GLU A 255 -5.86 -13.92 33.11
N ILE A 256 -6.63 -13.43 32.13
CA ILE A 256 -6.10 -12.79 30.93
C ILE A 256 -6.91 -11.52 30.63
N ASP A 257 -6.22 -10.39 30.48
CA ASP A 257 -6.86 -9.09 30.23
C ASP A 257 -7.43 -8.99 28.80
N SER A 258 -6.73 -9.57 27.83
CA SER A 258 -7.07 -9.51 26.42
C SER A 258 -6.75 -10.82 25.71
N LEU A 259 -7.54 -11.16 24.69
CA LEU A 259 -7.26 -12.26 23.76
C LEU A 259 -6.59 -11.77 22.47
N ALA A 260 -5.91 -10.61 22.54
CA ALA A 260 -5.06 -10.14 21.45
C ALA A 260 -3.85 -11.07 21.26
N LYS A 261 -3.31 -11.11 20.05
CA LYS A 261 -2.25 -12.05 19.67
C LYS A 261 -1.09 -12.09 20.66
N LYS A 262 -0.58 -10.94 21.11
CA LYS A 262 0.55 -10.86 22.07
C LYS A 262 0.23 -11.46 23.44
N ASP A 263 -0.99 -11.22 23.92
CA ASP A 263 -1.42 -11.70 25.23
C ASP A 263 -1.62 -13.20 25.22
N VAL A 264 -2.21 -13.75 24.15
CA VAL A 264 -2.33 -15.19 23.92
C VAL A 264 -0.94 -15.86 23.80
N GLU A 265 -0.02 -15.27 23.02
CA GLU A 265 1.37 -15.78 22.89
C GLU A 265 2.12 -15.77 24.24
N SER A 266 1.89 -14.75 25.07
CA SER A 266 2.49 -14.69 26.41
C SER A 266 1.89 -15.73 27.34
N ALA A 267 0.57 -15.92 27.32
CA ALA A 267 -0.13 -16.90 28.13
C ALA A 267 0.27 -18.34 27.75
N LEU A 268 0.42 -18.65 26.46
CA LEU A 268 0.84 -19.95 25.94
C LEU A 268 2.19 -20.42 26.49
N LYS A 269 3.11 -19.52 26.82
CA LYS A 269 4.45 -19.87 27.35
C LYS A 269 4.37 -20.58 28.71
N ASN A 270 3.34 -20.27 29.51
CA ASN A 270 3.19 -20.79 30.87
C ASN A 270 1.91 -21.64 31.03
N ALA A 271 1.13 -21.83 29.97
CA ALA A 271 -0.08 -22.63 29.99
C ALA A 271 0.23 -24.12 29.82
N GLU A 272 -0.53 -25.00 30.51
CA GLU A 272 -0.48 -26.44 30.41
C GLU A 272 -1.86 -27.06 30.22
N GLY A 273 -1.91 -28.33 29.80
CA GLY A 273 -3.16 -29.09 29.62
C GLY A 273 -4.17 -28.46 28.72
N ASP A 274 -5.46 -28.54 29.09
CA ASP A 274 -6.58 -28.01 28.32
C ASP A 274 -6.44 -26.51 27.97
N ILE A 275 -5.90 -25.73 28.92
CA ILE A 275 -5.72 -24.27 28.73
C ILE A 275 -4.75 -24.01 27.58
N LYS A 276 -3.64 -24.73 27.53
CA LYS A 276 -2.64 -24.59 26.46
C LYS A 276 -3.24 -24.97 25.12
N GLU A 277 -3.96 -26.09 25.06
CA GLU A 277 -4.59 -26.56 23.83
C GLU A 277 -5.65 -25.56 23.33
N VAL A 278 -6.54 -25.09 24.20
CA VAL A 278 -7.58 -24.12 23.86
C VAL A 278 -7.00 -22.78 23.39
N LEU A 279 -5.93 -22.28 24.04
CA LEU A 279 -5.23 -21.08 23.59
C LEU A 279 -4.56 -21.28 22.23
N GLY A 280 -4.00 -22.46 21.94
CA GLY A 280 -3.47 -22.86 20.65
C GLY A 280 -4.55 -22.86 19.57
N LEU A 281 -5.70 -23.52 19.83
CA LEU A 281 -6.85 -23.53 18.94
C LEU A 281 -7.38 -22.10 18.69
N ARG A 282 -7.44 -21.26 19.71
CA ARG A 282 -7.80 -19.85 19.58
C ARG A 282 -6.83 -19.09 18.67
N GLN A 283 -5.54 -19.36 18.77
CA GLN A 283 -4.53 -18.75 17.91
C GLN A 283 -4.72 -19.18 16.46
N GLU A 284 -4.95 -20.48 16.21
CA GLU A 284 -5.24 -21.01 14.86
C GLU A 284 -6.51 -20.40 14.28
N LEU A 285 -7.63 -20.40 15.00
CA LEU A 285 -8.92 -19.84 14.57
C LEU A 285 -8.87 -18.31 14.32
N SER A 286 -7.96 -17.60 14.99
CA SER A 286 -7.78 -16.16 14.82
C SER A 286 -6.91 -15.76 13.62
N LYS A 287 -6.22 -16.71 12.98
CA LYS A 287 -5.39 -16.44 11.81
C LYS A 287 -6.21 -15.85 10.68
N SER A 288 -5.86 -14.63 10.27
CA SER A 288 -6.56 -13.90 9.22
C SER A 288 -5.83 -13.94 7.87
N SER A 289 -4.62 -14.53 7.82
CA SER A 289 -3.81 -14.58 6.61
C SER A 289 -4.47 -15.35 5.48
N VAL A 290 -5.21 -16.42 5.77
CA VAL A 290 -5.93 -17.23 4.78
C VAL A 290 -7.06 -16.47 4.09
N ARG A 291 -7.64 -15.43 4.73
CA ARG A 291 -8.61 -14.53 4.10
C ARG A 291 -8.06 -13.82 2.85
N LYS A 292 -6.75 -13.90 2.60
CA LYS A 292 -6.14 -13.42 1.36
C LYS A 292 -6.60 -14.22 0.14
N TYR A 293 -6.86 -15.51 0.30
CA TYR A 293 -7.42 -16.34 -0.76
C TYR A 293 -8.86 -15.91 -1.10
N ASP A 294 -9.68 -15.58 -0.10
CA ASP A 294 -11.00 -14.99 -0.33
C ASP A 294 -10.91 -13.65 -1.09
N ALA A 295 -9.95 -12.81 -0.69
CA ALA A 295 -9.71 -11.55 -1.38
C ALA A 295 -9.28 -11.77 -2.83
N MET A 296 -8.43 -12.77 -3.12
CA MET A 296 -8.04 -13.14 -4.49
C MET A 296 -9.25 -13.60 -5.30
N LYS A 297 -10.11 -14.45 -4.73
CA LYS A 297 -11.35 -14.92 -5.37
C LYS A 297 -12.31 -13.77 -5.69
N ASN A 298 -12.44 -12.80 -4.78
CA ASN A 298 -13.31 -11.64 -4.96
C ASN A 298 -12.81 -10.67 -6.04
N VAL A 299 -11.51 -10.56 -6.24
CA VAL A 299 -10.89 -9.55 -7.11
C VAL A 299 -10.62 -10.07 -8.53
N LYS A 300 -10.43 -11.39 -8.69
CA LYS A 300 -10.09 -11.96 -10.00
C LYS A 300 -11.18 -11.71 -11.03
N GLY A 301 -10.76 -11.27 -12.21
CA GLY A 301 -11.63 -11.11 -13.37
C GLY A 301 -11.99 -12.45 -14.04
N LYS A 302 -12.75 -12.37 -15.13
CA LYS A 302 -13.15 -13.55 -15.95
C LYS A 302 -11.95 -14.27 -16.58
N ASP A 303 -10.83 -13.56 -16.77
CA ASP A 303 -9.55 -14.07 -17.27
C ASP A 303 -8.59 -14.52 -16.14
N ASN A 304 -9.10 -14.70 -14.93
CA ASN A 304 -8.34 -15.06 -13.73
C ASN A 304 -7.24 -14.05 -13.32
N ARG A 305 -7.20 -12.85 -13.90
CA ARG A 305 -6.26 -11.81 -13.47
C ARG A 305 -6.85 -10.93 -12.38
N ALA A 306 -6.07 -10.68 -11.34
CA ALA A 306 -6.36 -9.68 -10.32
C ALA A 306 -5.81 -8.31 -10.74
N ARG A 307 -6.67 -7.29 -10.73
CA ARG A 307 -6.37 -5.92 -11.19
C ARG A 307 -6.60 -4.89 -10.10
N GLY A 308 -6.00 -3.70 -10.25
CA GLY A 308 -6.20 -2.62 -9.28
C GLY A 308 -5.60 -2.89 -7.91
N LEU A 309 -4.52 -3.67 -7.84
CA LEU A 309 -3.89 -4.10 -6.60
C LEU A 309 -3.00 -3.04 -5.96
N ILE A 310 -2.67 -1.98 -6.70
CA ILE A 310 -1.71 -0.95 -6.30
C ILE A 310 -2.37 0.42 -6.35
N GLN A 311 -2.16 1.20 -5.30
CA GLN A 311 -2.57 2.60 -5.20
C GLN A 311 -1.37 3.50 -5.40
N PHE A 312 -1.38 4.25 -6.50
CA PHE A 312 -0.43 5.34 -6.73
C PHE A 312 -0.55 6.38 -5.62
N TYR A 313 0.57 6.82 -5.07
CA TYR A 313 0.60 7.79 -3.97
C TYR A 313 -0.18 7.34 -2.71
N GLY A 314 -0.28 6.04 -2.45
CA GLY A 314 -1.05 5.51 -1.32
C GLY A 314 -0.47 5.91 0.05
N ALA A 315 0.84 6.14 0.14
CA ALA A 315 1.51 6.75 1.28
C ALA A 315 1.79 8.24 0.99
N ASN A 316 0.83 9.10 1.25
CA ASN A 316 0.82 10.51 0.83
C ASN A 316 2.01 11.37 1.32
N ARG A 317 2.73 10.97 2.40
CA ARG A 317 3.92 11.70 2.88
C ARG A 317 5.15 11.51 2.01
N THR A 318 5.34 10.29 1.52
CA THR A 318 6.54 9.91 0.76
C THR A 318 6.24 9.73 -0.73
N GLY A 319 4.96 9.56 -1.08
CA GLY A 319 4.51 9.20 -2.42
C GLY A 319 4.74 7.74 -2.75
N ARG A 320 5.08 6.88 -1.77
CA ARG A 320 5.19 5.43 -1.98
C ARG A 320 3.85 4.85 -2.39
N TYR A 321 3.90 3.80 -3.17
CA TYR A 321 2.74 3.00 -3.54
C TYR A 321 2.22 2.23 -2.32
N SER A 322 0.94 1.92 -2.29
CA SER A 322 0.36 1.03 -1.28
C SER A 322 -0.46 -0.08 -1.91
N GLY A 323 -0.52 -1.24 -1.23
CA GLY A 323 -1.38 -2.33 -1.65
C GLY A 323 -2.86 -1.99 -1.46
N ARG A 324 -3.70 -2.50 -2.35
CA ARG A 324 -5.17 -2.47 -2.25
C ARG A 324 -5.71 -3.90 -2.29
N LEU A 325 -6.96 -4.08 -1.91
CA LEU A 325 -7.70 -5.33 -2.03
C LEU A 325 -6.96 -6.50 -1.36
N ILE A 326 -6.12 -7.21 -2.08
CA ILE A 326 -5.31 -8.32 -1.55
C ILE A 326 -4.20 -7.84 -0.59
N GLN A 327 -3.81 -6.56 -0.65
CA GLN A 327 -2.71 -5.99 0.15
C GLN A 327 -1.37 -6.74 -0.09
N VAL A 328 -0.95 -6.79 -1.36
CA VAL A 328 0.22 -7.56 -1.81
C VAL A 328 1.52 -7.21 -1.07
N GLN A 329 1.67 -5.97 -0.61
CA GLN A 329 2.83 -5.50 0.14
C GLN A 329 2.94 -6.10 1.56
N ASN A 330 1.84 -6.66 2.09
CA ASN A 330 1.76 -7.23 3.44
C ASN A 330 1.63 -8.76 3.43
N LEU A 331 2.00 -9.42 2.34
CA LEU A 331 1.98 -10.87 2.27
C LEU A 331 3.14 -11.47 3.06
N ARG A 332 2.87 -12.56 3.76
CA ARG A 332 3.87 -13.30 4.54
C ARG A 332 4.98 -13.82 3.63
N ARG A 333 6.21 -13.81 4.10
CA ARG A 333 7.35 -14.44 3.41
C ARG A 333 7.24 -15.96 3.47
N ASN A 334 7.75 -16.61 2.45
CA ASN A 334 7.89 -18.05 2.39
C ASN A 334 9.19 -18.44 3.12
N ASN A 335 9.09 -19.36 4.09
CA ASN A 335 10.25 -19.90 4.82
C ASN A 335 10.33 -21.42 4.70
N LEU A 336 9.45 -22.04 3.90
CA LEU A 336 9.40 -23.47 3.66
C LEU A 336 10.53 -23.89 2.73
N LYS A 337 11.31 -24.90 3.13
CA LYS A 337 12.36 -25.49 2.29
C LYS A 337 11.80 -26.30 1.12
N ASP A 338 10.62 -26.86 1.29
CA ASP A 338 9.90 -27.73 0.36
C ASP A 338 8.61 -27.06 -0.17
N LEU A 339 8.72 -25.77 -0.48
CA LEU A 339 7.60 -24.91 -0.91
C LEU A 339 6.79 -25.52 -2.07
N GLU A 340 7.46 -26.11 -3.05
CA GLU A 340 6.82 -26.73 -4.22
C GLU A 340 6.00 -27.96 -3.86
N LEU A 341 6.52 -28.80 -2.94
CA LEU A 341 5.79 -29.96 -2.43
C LEU A 341 4.52 -29.52 -1.69
N ALA A 342 4.64 -28.59 -0.75
CA ALA A 342 3.51 -28.08 0.01
C ALA A 342 2.44 -27.46 -0.93
N ARG A 343 2.87 -26.68 -1.93
CA ARG A 343 2.02 -26.11 -2.96
C ARG A 343 1.28 -27.19 -3.78
N SER A 344 1.98 -28.23 -4.19
CA SER A 344 1.42 -29.35 -4.96
C SER A 344 0.38 -30.11 -4.14
N LEU A 345 0.63 -30.40 -2.86
CA LEU A 345 -0.32 -31.08 -1.98
C LEU A 345 -1.62 -30.30 -1.84
N VAL A 346 -1.53 -29.00 -1.58
CA VAL A 346 -2.72 -28.14 -1.46
C VAL A 346 -3.46 -28.07 -2.81
N LYS A 347 -2.75 -27.83 -3.90
CA LYS A 347 -3.35 -27.71 -5.25
C LYS A 347 -4.08 -29.00 -5.67
N ASN A 348 -3.56 -30.17 -5.30
CA ASN A 348 -4.14 -31.46 -5.63
C ASN A 348 -5.19 -31.97 -4.60
N GLY A 349 -5.51 -31.17 -3.59
CA GLY A 349 -6.51 -31.53 -2.59
C GLY A 349 -6.09 -32.61 -1.61
N ASN A 350 -4.78 -32.82 -1.41
CA ASN A 350 -4.23 -33.87 -0.53
C ASN A 350 -4.13 -33.40 0.93
N TYR A 351 -5.29 -33.14 1.56
CA TYR A 351 -5.37 -32.60 2.93
C TYR A 351 -4.72 -33.53 3.97
N GLU A 352 -5.08 -34.83 3.99
CA GLU A 352 -4.52 -35.80 4.94
C GLU A 352 -2.98 -35.88 4.87
N THR A 353 -2.41 -35.85 3.67
CA THR A 353 -0.96 -35.84 3.49
C THR A 353 -0.33 -34.56 4.02
N LEU A 354 -1.00 -33.42 3.86
CA LEU A 354 -0.53 -32.14 4.40
C LEU A 354 -0.47 -32.18 5.93
N GLU A 355 -1.49 -32.73 6.60
CA GLU A 355 -1.52 -32.89 8.05
C GLU A 355 -0.43 -33.83 8.58
N ILE A 356 -0.16 -34.94 7.86
CA ILE A 356 0.88 -35.89 8.26
C ILE A 356 2.29 -35.27 8.15
N LEU A 357 2.51 -34.46 7.11
CA LEU A 357 3.86 -33.90 6.85
C LEU A 357 4.16 -32.61 7.60
N TYR A 358 3.13 -31.85 8.01
CA TYR A 358 3.31 -30.52 8.58
C TYR A 358 2.53 -30.38 9.90
N GLU A 359 3.23 -29.93 10.94
CA GLU A 359 2.63 -29.73 12.28
C GLU A 359 1.49 -28.68 12.30
N SER A 360 1.50 -27.72 11.38
CA SER A 360 0.51 -26.66 11.29
C SER A 360 0.09 -26.42 9.85
N PRO A 361 -0.93 -27.13 9.34
CA PRO A 361 -1.47 -26.90 8.00
C PRO A 361 -1.89 -25.46 7.74
N SER A 362 -2.44 -24.75 8.72
CA SER A 362 -2.81 -23.35 8.59
C SER A 362 -1.60 -22.42 8.37
N ASP A 363 -0.45 -22.76 8.97
CA ASP A 363 0.80 -22.05 8.75
C ASP A 363 1.30 -22.25 7.31
N ILE A 364 1.21 -23.49 6.81
CA ILE A 364 1.52 -23.80 5.42
C ILE A 364 0.65 -23.00 4.46
N LEU A 365 -0.69 -23.00 4.64
CA LEU A 365 -1.60 -22.19 3.83
C LEU A 365 -1.20 -20.72 3.84
N SER A 366 -0.84 -20.19 5.00
CA SER A 366 -0.35 -18.81 5.14
C SER A 366 0.94 -18.53 4.37
N GLN A 367 1.85 -19.48 4.30
CA GLN A 367 3.11 -19.36 3.56
C GLN A 367 2.94 -19.54 2.05
N LEU A 368 1.89 -20.23 1.59
CA LEU A 368 1.59 -20.45 0.18
C LEU A 368 0.87 -19.28 -0.50
N ILE A 369 0.40 -18.25 0.23
CA ILE A 369 -0.39 -17.15 -0.34
C ILE A 369 0.30 -16.48 -1.54
N ARG A 370 1.61 -16.22 -1.46
CA ARG A 370 2.37 -15.62 -2.56
C ARG A 370 2.35 -16.49 -3.80
N THR A 371 2.42 -17.80 -3.64
CA THR A 371 2.49 -18.76 -4.75
C THR A 371 1.19 -18.90 -5.53
N ALA A 372 0.11 -18.26 -5.06
CA ALA A 372 -1.14 -18.16 -5.81
C ALA A 372 -1.05 -17.16 -6.98
N PHE A 373 -0.05 -16.28 -7.01
CA PHE A 373 0.24 -15.47 -8.18
C PHE A 373 1.14 -16.26 -9.11
N ILE A 374 0.70 -16.49 -10.35
CA ILE A 374 1.39 -17.30 -11.36
C ILE A 374 1.62 -16.51 -12.63
N ALA A 375 2.67 -16.89 -13.38
CA ALA A 375 2.88 -16.39 -14.73
C ALA A 375 1.88 -17.03 -15.69
N LYS A 376 1.59 -16.34 -16.80
CA LYS A 376 0.78 -16.88 -17.89
C LYS A 376 1.50 -18.09 -18.51
N GLU A 377 0.75 -19.06 -18.99
CA GLU A 377 1.27 -20.23 -19.70
C GLU A 377 2.23 -19.81 -20.84
N GLY A 378 3.38 -20.47 -20.91
CA GLY A 378 4.45 -20.13 -21.86
C GLY A 378 5.33 -18.95 -21.45
N THR A 379 5.10 -18.35 -20.26
CA THR A 379 5.92 -17.28 -19.69
C THR A 379 6.39 -17.66 -18.29
N ARG A 380 7.30 -16.87 -17.73
CA ARG A 380 7.71 -16.92 -16.33
C ARG A 380 7.77 -15.54 -15.73
N PHE A 381 7.78 -15.46 -14.41
CA PHE A 381 8.11 -14.23 -13.70
C PHE A 381 9.61 -14.02 -13.66
N ILE A 382 10.01 -12.80 -13.94
CA ILE A 382 11.32 -12.25 -13.63
C ILE A 382 11.08 -11.28 -12.46
N ILE A 383 11.63 -11.60 -11.31
CA ILE A 383 11.44 -10.86 -10.06
C ILE A 383 12.78 -10.22 -9.71
N SER A 384 12.85 -8.89 -9.74
CA SER A 384 14.07 -8.13 -9.44
C SER A 384 13.82 -7.12 -8.34
N ASP A 385 14.67 -7.12 -7.31
CA ASP A 385 14.56 -6.30 -6.10
C ASP A 385 15.84 -5.46 -5.93
N PHE A 386 15.68 -4.19 -5.56
CA PHE A 386 16.84 -3.36 -5.23
C PHE A 386 17.53 -3.83 -3.95
N SER A 387 18.83 -4.04 -4.03
CA SER A 387 19.64 -4.40 -2.86
C SER A 387 19.84 -3.21 -1.92
N ALA A 388 19.23 -3.26 -0.71
CA ALA A 388 19.40 -2.27 0.36
C ALA A 388 19.20 -0.80 -0.07
N ILE A 389 18.19 -0.51 -0.89
CA ILE A 389 17.98 0.81 -1.52
C ILE A 389 17.95 1.97 -0.53
N GLU A 390 17.25 1.83 0.61
CA GLU A 390 17.16 2.90 1.60
C GLU A 390 18.54 3.20 2.24
N ALA A 391 19.36 2.17 2.50
CA ALA A 391 20.71 2.36 3.04
C ALA A 391 21.65 3.05 2.03
N ARG A 392 21.55 2.68 0.74
CA ARG A 392 22.28 3.32 -0.37
C ARG A 392 21.90 4.79 -0.50
N VAL A 393 20.62 5.10 -0.54
CA VAL A 393 20.10 6.47 -0.64
C VAL A 393 20.48 7.29 0.59
N LEU A 394 20.40 6.74 1.79
CA LEU A 394 20.77 7.42 3.03
C LEU A 394 22.25 7.79 3.04
N ALA A 395 23.13 6.83 2.71
CA ALA A 395 24.58 7.05 2.64
C ALA A 395 24.94 8.07 1.56
N TRP A 396 24.36 7.98 0.38
CA TRP A 396 24.56 8.93 -0.71
C TRP A 396 24.12 10.34 -0.32
N LEU A 397 22.95 10.50 0.28
CA LEU A 397 22.43 11.79 0.72
C LEU A 397 23.28 12.41 1.84
N ALA A 398 23.72 11.58 2.78
CA ALA A 398 24.59 11.99 3.89
C ALA A 398 26.02 12.29 3.44
N GLY A 399 26.52 11.58 2.43
CA GLY A 399 27.94 11.53 2.06
C GLY A 399 28.74 10.66 3.03
N GLU A 400 28.17 9.53 3.48
CA GLU A 400 28.82 8.57 4.37
C GLU A 400 29.75 7.65 3.58
N GLN A 401 30.98 8.11 3.39
CA GLN A 401 31.90 7.54 2.38
C GLN A 401 32.18 6.06 2.58
N TRP A 402 32.43 5.60 3.81
CA TRP A 402 32.74 4.19 4.05
C TRP A 402 31.60 3.24 3.67
N VAL A 403 30.34 3.72 3.76
CA VAL A 403 29.17 2.96 3.33
C VAL A 403 29.09 2.90 1.80
N LEU A 404 29.41 4.04 1.14
CA LEU A 404 29.47 4.10 -0.32
C LEU A 404 30.56 3.17 -0.86
N ASP A 405 31.77 3.21 -0.26
CA ASP A 405 32.88 2.32 -0.62
C ASP A 405 32.52 0.84 -0.43
N ALA A 406 31.82 0.50 0.66
CA ALA A 406 31.35 -0.87 0.88
C ALA A 406 30.39 -1.33 -0.22
N PHE A 407 29.45 -0.47 -0.64
CA PHE A 407 28.54 -0.79 -1.74
C PHE A 407 29.27 -0.88 -3.11
N GLU A 408 30.25 -0.03 -3.36
CA GLU A 408 31.05 -0.06 -4.57
C GLU A 408 31.86 -1.36 -4.70
N ASN A 409 32.39 -1.85 -3.57
CA ASN A 409 33.12 -3.10 -3.49
C ASN A 409 32.23 -4.36 -3.42
N GLY A 410 30.89 -4.23 -3.48
CA GLY A 410 29.97 -5.35 -3.39
C GLY A 410 29.92 -6.04 -2.00
N GLU A 411 30.33 -5.33 -0.93
CA GLU A 411 30.36 -5.89 0.42
C GLU A 411 28.97 -5.92 1.07
N ASP A 412 28.76 -6.94 1.93
CA ASP A 412 27.53 -7.00 2.76
C ASP A 412 27.55 -5.88 3.81
N ILE A 413 26.69 -4.88 3.62
CA ILE A 413 26.65 -3.69 4.48
C ILE A 413 26.35 -4.06 5.95
N TYR A 414 25.62 -5.11 6.23
CA TYR A 414 25.33 -5.53 7.60
C TYR A 414 26.54 -6.17 8.28
N CYS A 415 27.34 -6.92 7.52
CA CYS A 415 28.64 -7.42 7.99
C CYS A 415 29.61 -6.27 8.24
N ARG A 416 29.72 -5.33 7.31
CA ARG A 416 30.60 -4.14 7.43
C ARG A 416 30.20 -3.25 8.60
N THR A 417 28.89 -3.00 8.77
CA THR A 417 28.37 -2.27 9.95
C THR A 417 28.76 -2.96 11.25
N ALA A 418 28.53 -4.29 11.36
CA ALA A 418 28.91 -5.04 12.54
C ALA A 418 30.44 -5.01 12.77
N SER A 419 31.25 -5.17 11.72
CA SER A 419 32.70 -5.09 11.82
C SER A 419 33.16 -3.74 12.38
N ARG A 420 32.59 -2.65 11.92
CA ARG A 420 32.90 -1.30 12.41
C ARG A 420 32.46 -1.07 13.86
N MET A 421 31.24 -1.54 14.20
CA MET A 421 30.70 -1.39 15.55
C MET A 421 31.49 -2.15 16.60
N PHE A 422 31.93 -3.37 16.27
CA PHE A 422 32.56 -4.27 17.23
C PHE A 422 34.09 -4.36 17.08
N GLY A 423 34.69 -3.71 16.07
CA GLY A 423 36.14 -3.72 15.85
C GLY A 423 36.71 -5.10 15.47
N VAL A 424 35.88 -6.00 14.93
CA VAL A 424 36.26 -7.38 14.56
C VAL A 424 35.77 -7.68 13.13
N PRO A 425 36.47 -8.54 12.37
CA PRO A 425 35.97 -8.98 11.07
C PRO A 425 34.69 -9.79 11.21
N VAL A 426 33.70 -9.52 10.36
CA VAL A 426 32.40 -10.20 10.32
C VAL A 426 32.11 -10.67 8.90
N GLU A 427 31.87 -11.96 8.71
CA GLU A 427 31.53 -12.58 7.42
C GLU A 427 30.17 -13.25 7.48
N LYS A 428 29.41 -13.21 6.38
CA LYS A 428 28.02 -13.71 6.35
C LYS A 428 27.89 -15.17 6.76
N HIS A 429 28.82 -16.01 6.34
CA HIS A 429 28.87 -17.47 6.59
C HIS A 429 30.22 -17.89 7.19
N GLY A 430 30.91 -17.02 7.89
CA GLY A 430 32.28 -17.22 8.40
C GLY A 430 32.49 -16.62 9.77
N VAL A 431 33.67 -15.99 9.93
CA VAL A 431 34.13 -15.44 11.21
C VAL A 431 33.13 -14.41 11.74
N ASN A 432 32.74 -14.58 13.02
CA ASN A 432 31.80 -13.69 13.73
C ASN A 432 30.45 -13.47 13.02
N GLY A 433 30.00 -14.38 12.17
CA GLY A 433 28.77 -14.26 11.37
C GLY A 433 27.50 -13.97 12.19
N HIS A 434 27.46 -14.43 13.48
CA HIS A 434 26.39 -14.14 14.42
C HIS A 434 26.20 -12.61 14.69
N LEU A 435 27.25 -11.81 14.52
CA LEU A 435 27.18 -10.34 14.69
C LEU A 435 26.49 -9.63 13.51
N ARG A 436 26.40 -10.28 12.34
CA ARG A 436 25.74 -9.70 11.15
C ARG A 436 24.30 -9.26 11.45
N GLN A 437 23.57 -10.08 12.25
CA GLN A 437 22.19 -9.73 12.61
C GLN A 437 22.12 -8.47 13.49
N LYS A 438 23.09 -8.26 14.38
CA LYS A 438 23.21 -7.03 15.18
C LYS A 438 23.49 -5.83 14.28
N GLY A 439 24.38 -5.97 13.28
CA GLY A 439 24.64 -4.96 12.28
C GLY A 439 23.40 -4.62 11.44
N LYS A 440 22.61 -5.63 11.05
CA LYS A 440 21.35 -5.44 10.31
C LYS A 440 20.35 -4.62 11.12
N ILE A 441 20.09 -4.98 12.37
CA ILE A 441 19.16 -4.26 13.24
C ILE A 441 19.64 -2.83 13.47
N ALA A 442 20.92 -2.64 13.74
CA ALA A 442 21.50 -1.31 13.93
C ALA A 442 21.31 -0.43 12.70
N THR A 443 21.62 -0.94 11.50
CA THR A 443 21.45 -0.21 10.24
C THR A 443 19.99 0.21 10.02
N LEU A 444 19.05 -0.69 10.24
CA LEU A 444 17.62 -0.43 9.99
C LEU A 444 17.00 0.47 11.07
N ALA A 445 17.38 0.30 12.35
CA ALA A 445 16.81 1.05 13.46
C ALA A 445 17.43 2.45 13.61
N CYS A 446 18.76 2.56 13.50
CA CYS A 446 19.47 3.79 13.83
C CYS A 446 19.51 4.79 12.67
N GLY A 447 19.31 4.36 11.42
CA GLY A 447 19.44 5.20 10.22
C GLY A 447 18.58 6.48 10.24
N TYR A 448 17.48 6.48 10.97
CA TYR A 448 16.52 7.58 11.07
C TYR A 448 16.38 8.15 12.48
N GLN A 449 17.51 8.31 13.15
CA GLN A 449 17.59 8.82 14.54
C GLN A 449 16.94 7.88 15.57
N GLY A 450 16.76 6.59 15.21
CA GLY A 450 16.29 5.59 16.15
C GLY A 450 17.25 5.42 17.32
N ALA A 451 16.70 5.04 18.46
CA ALA A 451 17.41 4.79 19.71
C ALA A 451 16.95 3.47 20.32
N LEU A 452 17.22 3.23 21.59
CA LEU A 452 16.88 2.03 22.34
C LEU A 452 15.46 1.48 22.06
N GLY A 453 14.46 2.36 22.00
CA GLY A 453 13.07 1.96 21.70
C GLY A 453 12.88 1.34 20.32
N ALA A 454 13.61 1.83 19.30
CA ALA A 454 13.56 1.28 17.95
C ALA A 454 14.21 -0.10 17.87
N LEU A 455 15.34 -0.29 18.54
CA LEU A 455 16.02 -1.59 18.62
C LEU A 455 15.19 -2.65 19.37
N LYS A 456 14.51 -2.25 20.46
CA LYS A 456 13.55 -3.12 21.17
C LYS A 456 12.40 -3.53 20.26
N ALA A 457 11.80 -2.57 19.54
CA ALA A 457 10.69 -2.85 18.60
C ALA A 457 11.10 -3.75 17.44
N MET A 458 12.38 -3.82 17.10
CA MET A 458 12.94 -4.71 16.07
C MET A 458 13.42 -6.06 16.60
N GLY A 459 13.06 -6.43 17.83
CA GLY A 459 13.35 -7.74 18.40
C GLY A 459 14.70 -7.85 19.11
N GLY A 460 15.30 -6.73 19.49
CA GLY A 460 16.61 -6.77 20.19
C GLY A 460 16.59 -7.53 21.50
N ILE A 461 15.51 -7.41 22.28
CA ILE A 461 15.34 -8.17 23.54
C ILE A 461 15.11 -9.65 23.26
N GLU A 462 14.29 -9.98 22.26
CA GLU A 462 14.00 -11.36 21.84
C GLU A 462 15.26 -12.09 21.33
N MET A 463 16.27 -11.34 20.89
CA MET A 463 17.60 -11.87 20.54
C MET A 463 18.52 -12.08 21.76
N GLY A 464 18.02 -11.84 22.96
CA GLY A 464 18.77 -12.00 24.20
C GLY A 464 19.70 -10.84 24.54
N LEU A 465 19.53 -9.66 23.90
CA LEU A 465 20.33 -8.47 24.22
C LEU A 465 19.71 -7.71 25.41
N SER A 466 20.57 -7.33 26.36
CA SER A 466 20.21 -6.44 27.46
C SER A 466 20.00 -5.00 26.98
N GLU A 467 19.29 -4.18 27.75
CA GLU A 467 19.12 -2.77 27.44
C GLU A 467 20.46 -2.00 27.35
N TYR A 468 21.45 -2.40 28.15
CA TYR A 468 22.78 -1.82 28.11
C TYR A 468 23.49 -2.14 26.79
N GLU A 469 23.42 -3.38 26.30
CA GLU A 469 23.99 -3.77 25.01
C GLU A 469 23.28 -3.05 23.86
N LEU A 470 21.96 -2.91 23.93
CA LEU A 470 21.19 -2.17 22.94
C LEU A 470 21.58 -0.68 22.89
N GLN A 471 21.83 -0.06 24.05
CA GLN A 471 22.31 1.33 24.08
C GLN A 471 23.71 1.43 23.50
N SER A 472 24.61 0.50 23.83
CA SER A 472 25.97 0.49 23.25
C SER A 472 25.94 0.31 21.73
N ILE A 473 25.02 -0.48 21.18
CA ILE A 473 24.81 -0.63 19.74
C ILE A 473 24.44 0.72 19.09
N VAL A 474 23.54 1.48 19.71
CA VAL A 474 23.15 2.81 19.22
C VAL A 474 24.35 3.74 19.18
N ASP A 475 25.15 3.76 20.26
CA ASP A 475 26.29 4.66 20.40
C ASP A 475 27.40 4.31 19.38
N TYR A 476 27.76 3.05 19.25
CA TYR A 476 28.74 2.56 18.27
C TYR A 476 28.29 2.82 16.83
N TRP A 477 26.99 2.64 16.53
CA TRP A 477 26.47 2.90 15.21
C TRP A 477 26.56 4.39 14.86
N ARG A 478 26.20 5.28 15.78
CA ARG A 478 26.28 6.74 15.60
C ARG A 478 27.72 7.22 15.43
N GLU A 479 28.65 6.68 16.19
CA GLU A 479 30.08 6.95 16.04
C GLU A 479 30.62 6.49 14.68
N ALA A 480 30.16 5.32 14.20
CA ALA A 480 30.53 4.80 12.89
C ALA A 480 29.94 5.59 11.71
N ASN A 481 28.83 6.35 11.90
CA ASN A 481 28.08 7.04 10.86
C ASN A 481 27.89 8.54 11.14
N PRO A 482 28.97 9.32 11.32
CA PRO A 482 28.88 10.72 11.75
C PRO A 482 28.15 11.62 10.73
N ASN A 483 28.27 11.35 9.42
CA ASN A 483 27.63 12.14 8.39
C ASN A 483 26.12 11.92 8.36
N ILE A 484 25.66 10.70 8.66
CA ILE A 484 24.22 10.40 8.77
C ILE A 484 23.65 11.10 10.02
N VAL A 485 24.39 11.07 11.14
CA VAL A 485 24.01 11.78 12.37
C VAL A 485 23.92 13.29 12.13
N SER A 486 24.90 13.87 11.45
CA SER A 486 24.88 15.29 11.07
C SER A 486 23.68 15.63 10.18
N LEU A 487 23.36 14.77 9.20
CA LEU A 487 22.23 14.96 8.31
C LEU A 487 20.90 15.15 9.06
N TRP A 488 20.63 14.41 10.14
CA TRP A 488 19.41 14.57 10.92
C TRP A 488 19.30 15.96 11.54
N TRP A 489 20.38 16.42 12.17
CA TRP A 489 20.41 17.70 12.88
C TRP A 489 20.41 18.88 11.91
N ASP A 490 21.10 18.76 10.79
CA ASP A 490 21.13 19.80 9.77
C ASP A 490 19.75 19.98 9.13
N ILE A 491 19.08 18.88 8.75
CA ILE A 491 17.71 18.92 8.19
C ILE A 491 16.75 19.53 9.22
N ASP A 492 16.82 19.12 10.49
CA ASP A 492 15.98 19.69 11.56
C ASP A 492 16.17 21.20 11.67
N SER A 493 17.43 21.65 11.68
CA SER A 493 17.80 23.05 11.81
C SER A 493 17.34 23.87 10.60
N VAL A 494 17.57 23.39 9.38
CA VAL A 494 17.17 24.07 8.14
C VAL A 494 15.64 24.15 8.06
N VAL A 495 14.92 23.06 8.32
CA VAL A 495 13.47 23.04 8.30
C VAL A 495 12.88 24.02 9.31
N LYS A 496 13.36 24.02 10.55
CA LYS A 496 12.94 25.00 11.59
C LYS A 496 13.19 26.44 11.16
N ARG A 497 14.37 26.72 10.61
CA ARG A 497 14.73 28.06 10.12
C ARG A 497 13.80 28.51 8.99
N VAL A 498 13.60 27.64 7.96
CA VAL A 498 12.70 27.93 6.82
C VAL A 498 11.27 28.19 7.28
N VAL A 499 10.76 27.41 8.25
CA VAL A 499 9.39 27.60 8.77
C VAL A 499 9.29 28.91 9.57
N LYS A 500 10.31 29.26 10.40
CA LYS A 500 10.34 30.50 11.17
C LYS A 500 10.40 31.75 10.28
N THR A 501 11.27 31.72 9.27
CA THR A 501 11.53 32.88 8.40
C THR A 501 10.66 32.90 7.14
N ARG A 502 9.88 31.84 6.88
CA ARG A 502 9.09 31.66 5.66
C ARG A 502 9.94 31.81 4.39
N SER A 503 11.14 31.28 4.41
CA SER A 503 12.14 31.42 3.38
C SER A 503 12.24 30.17 2.47
N LYS A 504 13.27 30.17 1.62
CA LYS A 504 13.68 29.05 0.79
C LYS A 504 15.19 28.87 0.96
N GLU A 505 15.62 27.65 1.26
CA GLU A 505 17.02 27.30 1.43
C GLU A 505 17.38 26.03 0.65
N LYS A 506 18.62 25.97 0.18
CA LYS A 506 19.20 24.77 -0.43
C LYS A 506 20.10 24.09 0.59
N TYR A 507 19.91 22.81 0.80
CA TYR A 507 20.77 21.97 1.60
C TYR A 507 21.14 20.70 0.84
N LYS A 508 22.42 20.52 0.53
CA LYS A 508 22.90 19.46 -0.38
C LYS A 508 22.10 19.45 -1.69
N ASN A 509 21.51 18.32 -2.06
CA ASN A 509 20.67 18.16 -3.28
C ASN A 509 19.18 18.42 -3.03
N LEU A 510 18.81 18.95 -1.86
CA LEU A 510 17.44 19.26 -1.46
C LEU A 510 17.19 20.78 -1.52
N VAL A 511 15.94 21.16 -1.74
CA VAL A 511 15.48 22.54 -1.59
C VAL A 511 14.29 22.54 -0.63
N ILE A 512 14.45 23.23 0.49
CA ILE A 512 13.42 23.36 1.52
C ILE A 512 12.81 24.77 1.38
N SER A 513 11.48 24.84 1.25
CA SER A 513 10.76 26.12 1.07
C SER A 513 9.46 26.16 1.84
N TYR A 514 9.04 27.37 2.24
CA TYR A 514 7.74 27.61 2.86
C TYR A 514 6.89 28.48 1.94
N GLU A 515 5.84 27.91 1.36
CA GLU A 515 5.04 28.54 0.33
C GLU A 515 3.55 28.48 0.70
N LYS A 516 2.88 29.62 0.84
CA LYS A 516 1.42 29.71 1.07
C LYS A 516 0.88 28.80 2.18
N GLY A 517 1.64 28.65 3.27
CA GLY A 517 1.25 27.84 4.42
C GLY A 517 1.67 26.35 4.38
N ILE A 518 2.40 25.94 3.35
CA ILE A 518 2.92 24.58 3.20
C ILE A 518 4.45 24.60 3.25
N LEU A 519 5.04 23.74 4.07
CA LEU A 519 6.47 23.45 4.00
C LEU A 519 6.68 22.41 2.90
N PHE A 520 7.55 22.69 1.96
CA PHE A 520 7.97 21.77 0.91
C PHE A 520 9.43 21.35 1.08
N ILE A 521 9.69 20.07 0.84
CA ILE A 521 11.04 19.54 0.65
C ILE A 521 11.11 18.99 -0.77
N GLN A 522 11.81 19.71 -1.65
CA GLN A 522 12.03 19.29 -3.03
C GLN A 522 13.20 18.32 -3.07
N LEU A 523 12.95 17.15 -3.64
CA LEU A 523 13.90 16.07 -3.84
C LEU A 523 14.79 16.33 -5.07
N PRO A 524 15.90 15.60 -5.24
CA PRO A 524 16.74 15.67 -6.44
C PRO A 524 15.96 15.38 -7.73
N SER A 525 14.97 14.50 -7.71
CA SER A 525 14.02 14.20 -8.79
C SER A 525 13.10 15.36 -9.19
N LYS A 526 13.17 16.50 -8.49
CA LYS A 526 12.27 17.67 -8.58
C LYS A 526 10.88 17.46 -7.98
N ARG A 527 10.52 16.26 -7.59
CA ARG A 527 9.31 16.00 -6.81
C ARG A 527 9.39 16.67 -5.45
N ARG A 528 8.25 17.08 -4.88
CA ARG A 528 8.19 17.76 -3.59
C ARG A 528 7.40 16.95 -2.57
N LEU A 529 7.92 16.85 -1.35
CA LEU A 529 7.17 16.42 -0.17
C LEU A 529 6.48 17.64 0.44
N ALA A 530 5.19 17.49 0.76
CA ALA A 530 4.37 18.58 1.28
C ALA A 530 3.95 18.33 2.74
N TYR A 531 4.09 19.36 3.57
CA TYR A 531 3.70 19.37 4.99
C TYR A 531 2.77 20.56 5.24
N PRO A 532 1.43 20.33 5.11
CA PRO A 532 0.44 21.40 5.23
C PRO A 532 0.43 22.07 6.60
N LYS A 533 0.27 23.38 6.63
CA LYS A 533 0.18 24.22 7.83
C LYS A 533 1.32 23.99 8.82
N ALA A 534 2.53 23.75 8.31
CA ALA A 534 3.72 23.56 9.13
C ALA A 534 4.02 24.81 9.97
N LYS A 535 4.32 24.59 11.23
CA LYS A 535 4.68 25.64 12.21
C LYS A 535 5.62 25.11 13.29
N ILE A 536 6.26 26.01 14.00
CA ILE A 536 7.00 25.64 15.22
C ILE A 536 6.00 25.28 16.32
N GLY A 537 6.23 24.16 16.96
CA GLY A 537 5.52 23.65 18.14
C GLY A 537 6.52 23.22 19.22
N MET A 538 5.99 22.65 20.28
CA MET A 538 6.78 22.05 21.36
C MET A 538 6.60 20.55 21.33
N ASN A 539 7.70 19.81 21.46
CA ASN A 539 7.66 18.37 21.60
C ASN A 539 7.32 17.96 23.05
N ARG A 540 7.06 16.69 23.26
CA ARG A 540 6.74 16.11 24.60
C ARG A 540 7.88 16.28 25.61
N PHE A 541 9.08 16.66 25.19
CA PHE A 541 10.26 16.89 26.05
C PHE A 541 10.52 18.38 26.30
N GLY A 542 9.65 19.28 25.83
CA GLY A 542 9.79 20.73 26.03
C GLY A 542 10.72 21.43 25.01
N GLY A 543 11.22 20.72 24.00
CA GLY A 543 12.01 21.28 22.93
C GLY A 543 11.18 21.74 21.73
N GLU A 544 11.72 22.68 20.93
CA GLU A 544 11.07 23.09 19.68
C GLU A 544 11.02 21.91 18.69
N SER A 545 9.86 21.71 18.07
CA SER A 545 9.63 20.74 17.00
C SER A 545 8.80 21.35 15.87
N ILE A 546 8.72 20.66 14.74
CA ILE A 546 7.79 21.01 13.66
C ILE A 546 6.48 20.29 13.90
N VAL A 547 5.38 21.04 13.83
CA VAL A 547 4.02 20.51 13.84
C VAL A 547 3.35 20.91 12.54
N TYR A 548 2.76 19.93 11.84
CA TYR A 548 2.01 20.14 10.61
C TYR A 548 0.69 19.36 10.67
N GLU A 549 -0.23 19.64 9.76
CA GLU A 549 -1.49 18.88 9.66
C GLU A 549 -1.38 17.76 8.64
N GLY A 550 -1.99 16.62 8.93
CA GLY A 550 -2.00 15.46 8.04
C GLY A 550 -2.89 14.33 8.53
N ILE A 551 -2.92 13.24 7.79
CA ILE A 551 -3.69 12.04 8.14
C ILE A 551 -2.96 11.27 9.25
N VAL A 552 -3.66 11.04 10.36
CA VAL A 552 -3.22 10.19 11.48
C VAL A 552 -3.93 8.84 11.47
N VAL A 553 -3.59 7.96 12.42
CA VAL A 553 -4.24 6.66 12.60
C VAL A 553 -5.76 6.83 12.67
N GLY A 554 -6.50 5.95 11.99
CA GLY A 554 -7.96 6.03 11.86
C GLY A 554 -8.45 7.00 10.78
N ASN A 555 -7.59 7.40 9.84
CA ASN A 555 -7.92 8.30 8.72
C ASN A 555 -8.50 9.66 9.15
N LYS A 556 -8.05 10.17 10.30
CA LYS A 556 -8.43 11.50 10.80
C LYS A 556 -7.39 12.53 10.35
N TRP A 557 -7.86 13.76 10.08
CA TRP A 557 -7.00 14.91 9.82
C TRP A 557 -6.66 15.58 11.15
N ASP A 558 -5.38 15.60 11.53
CA ASP A 558 -4.94 16.15 12.81
C ASP A 558 -3.49 16.63 12.73
N LYS A 559 -3.02 17.21 13.82
CA LYS A 559 -1.65 17.69 13.98
C LYS A 559 -0.69 16.52 14.16
N ILE A 560 0.45 16.62 13.52
CA ILE A 560 1.54 15.64 13.55
C ILE A 560 2.81 16.37 13.91
N GLU A 561 3.50 15.85 14.91
CA GLU A 561 4.84 16.29 15.29
C GLU A 561 5.89 15.58 14.42
N SER A 562 6.94 16.33 14.02
CA SER A 562 8.06 15.79 13.26
C SER A 562 9.38 16.40 13.71
N TYR A 563 10.45 15.68 13.42
CA TYR A 563 11.84 16.01 13.79
C TYR A 563 12.80 15.58 12.68
N GLY A 564 14.07 15.93 12.78
CA GLY A 564 15.08 15.73 11.74
C GLY A 564 15.14 14.31 11.20
N GLY A 565 15.26 13.30 12.07
CA GLY A 565 15.30 11.90 11.66
C GLY A 565 14.04 11.45 10.90
N LYS A 566 12.86 11.97 11.27
CA LYS A 566 11.60 11.66 10.57
C LYS A 566 11.50 12.33 9.20
N PHE A 567 12.04 13.53 9.06
CA PHE A 567 12.16 14.16 7.74
C PHE A 567 13.15 13.40 6.85
N VAL A 568 14.30 12.97 7.39
CA VAL A 568 15.28 12.17 6.64
C VAL A 568 14.68 10.83 6.20
N GLU A 569 13.93 10.11 7.07
CA GLU A 569 13.19 8.91 6.70
C GLU A 569 12.26 9.17 5.51
N ASN A 570 11.43 10.22 5.58
CA ASN A 570 10.50 10.55 4.51
C ASN A 570 11.25 10.89 3.19
N ILE A 571 12.36 11.61 3.27
CA ILE A 571 13.19 11.98 2.11
C ILE A 571 13.79 10.73 1.47
N VAL A 572 14.41 9.86 2.25
CA VAL A 572 15.07 8.63 1.76
C VAL A 572 14.06 7.68 1.12
N GLN A 573 12.94 7.44 1.79
CA GLN A 573 11.86 6.61 1.27
C GLN A 573 11.25 7.18 -0.03
N ALA A 574 11.13 8.50 -0.10
CA ALA A 574 10.63 9.17 -1.28
C ALA A 574 11.62 9.09 -2.46
N ILE A 575 12.91 9.24 -2.22
CA ILE A 575 13.95 9.09 -3.24
C ILE A 575 14.00 7.63 -3.72
N ALA A 576 13.93 6.65 -2.83
CA ALA A 576 13.87 5.23 -3.18
C ALA A 576 12.66 4.92 -4.09
N ARG A 577 11.49 5.49 -3.78
CA ARG A 577 10.30 5.39 -4.65
C ARG A 577 10.56 6.03 -6.02
N ASP A 578 11.21 7.18 -6.10
CA ASP A 578 11.49 7.86 -7.36
C ASP A 578 12.44 7.03 -8.23
N ILE A 579 13.43 6.37 -7.62
CA ILE A 579 14.34 5.44 -8.29
C ILE A 579 13.57 4.25 -8.87
N LEU A 580 12.72 3.59 -8.06
CA LEU A 580 11.88 2.49 -8.54
C LEU A 580 11.00 2.92 -9.70
N THR A 581 10.36 4.07 -9.59
CA THR A 581 9.44 4.57 -10.62
C THR A 581 10.18 4.85 -11.93
N GLU A 582 11.39 5.40 -11.87
CA GLU A 582 12.22 5.64 -13.06
C GLU A 582 12.73 4.33 -13.68
N ALA A 583 13.04 3.33 -12.85
CA ALA A 583 13.37 1.99 -13.34
C ALA A 583 12.17 1.34 -14.05
N MET A 584 10.97 1.39 -13.46
CA MET A 584 9.73 0.91 -14.10
C MET A 584 9.46 1.63 -15.42
N MET A 585 9.67 2.94 -15.49
CA MET A 585 9.52 3.69 -16.74
C MET A 585 10.49 3.23 -17.82
N ARG A 586 11.75 2.93 -17.47
CA ARG A 586 12.75 2.38 -18.40
C ARG A 586 12.34 1.00 -18.91
N LEU A 587 11.87 0.14 -18.01
CA LEU A 587 11.37 -1.21 -18.34
C LEU A 587 10.16 -1.13 -19.29
N GLU A 588 9.14 -0.34 -18.96
CA GLU A 588 7.95 -0.16 -19.81
C GLU A 588 8.31 0.40 -21.20
N LYS A 589 9.23 1.37 -21.29
CA LYS A 589 9.71 1.91 -22.58
C LYS A 589 10.44 0.87 -23.44
N LYS A 590 11.06 -0.13 -22.84
CA LYS A 590 11.67 -1.26 -23.55
C LYS A 590 10.69 -2.38 -23.88
N GLY A 591 9.43 -2.26 -23.46
CA GLY A 591 8.35 -3.21 -23.76
C GLY A 591 8.22 -4.35 -22.75
N PHE A 592 8.85 -4.28 -21.59
CA PHE A 592 8.69 -5.29 -20.54
C PHE A 592 7.32 -5.20 -19.87
N ASN A 593 6.67 -6.34 -19.67
CA ASN A 593 5.35 -6.42 -19.06
C ASN A 593 5.44 -6.50 -17.54
N ILE A 594 5.51 -5.35 -16.86
CA ILE A 594 5.40 -5.30 -15.40
C ILE A 594 3.95 -5.63 -15.01
N VAL A 595 3.73 -6.69 -14.26
CA VAL A 595 2.39 -7.15 -13.81
C VAL A 595 2.11 -6.81 -12.35
N MET A 596 3.14 -6.57 -11.56
CA MET A 596 3.07 -6.18 -10.16
C MET A 596 4.39 -5.55 -9.72
N HIS A 597 4.34 -4.73 -8.68
CA HIS A 597 5.55 -4.32 -7.95
C HIS A 597 5.25 -4.25 -6.46
N ILE A 598 6.25 -4.52 -5.61
CA ILE A 598 6.09 -4.57 -4.16
C ILE A 598 7.31 -3.93 -3.52
N HIS A 599 7.09 -2.81 -2.78
CA HIS A 599 8.16 -2.01 -2.16
C HIS A 599 9.18 -1.51 -3.18
N ASP A 600 10.31 -2.17 -3.31
CA ASP A 600 11.46 -1.89 -4.17
C ASP A 600 11.70 -3.00 -5.23
N GLU A 601 10.75 -3.92 -5.36
CA GLU A 601 10.77 -5.08 -6.25
C GLU A 601 9.82 -4.88 -7.43
N VAL A 602 10.21 -5.33 -8.62
CA VAL A 602 9.35 -5.45 -9.80
C VAL A 602 9.12 -6.91 -10.16
N VAL A 603 7.91 -7.22 -10.62
CA VAL A 603 7.54 -8.55 -11.14
C VAL A 603 7.14 -8.40 -12.60
N ILE A 604 7.93 -8.97 -13.49
CA ILE A 604 7.75 -8.92 -14.94
C ILE A 604 7.32 -10.30 -15.44
N GLU A 605 6.35 -10.33 -16.34
CA GLU A 605 5.90 -11.54 -17.02
C GLU A 605 6.55 -11.57 -18.42
N SER A 606 7.42 -12.56 -18.69
CA SER A 606 8.17 -12.66 -19.95
C SER A 606 8.40 -14.11 -20.36
N ASP A 607 8.53 -14.33 -21.66
CA ASP A 607 8.89 -15.62 -22.28
C ASP A 607 10.38 -15.71 -22.65
N SER A 608 11.04 -14.57 -22.89
CA SER A 608 12.34 -14.50 -23.55
C SER A 608 13.40 -13.68 -22.80
N SER A 609 13.02 -12.78 -21.88
CA SER A 609 13.97 -11.91 -21.18
C SER A 609 14.71 -12.66 -20.06
N SER A 610 15.93 -12.21 -19.70
CA SER A 610 16.71 -12.75 -18.60
C SER A 610 16.68 -11.85 -17.37
N ILE A 611 16.96 -12.43 -16.20
CA ILE A 611 17.06 -11.68 -14.95
C ILE A 611 18.25 -10.69 -14.99
N GLU A 612 19.34 -11.05 -15.65
CA GLU A 612 20.53 -10.19 -15.78
C GLU A 612 20.17 -8.88 -16.51
N GLU A 613 19.43 -8.98 -17.62
CA GLU A 613 18.98 -7.79 -18.37
C GLU A 613 18.11 -6.87 -17.51
N ILE A 614 17.21 -7.43 -16.72
CA ILE A 614 16.34 -6.66 -15.84
C ILE A 614 17.15 -6.00 -14.70
N ASN A 615 18.05 -6.76 -14.06
CA ASN A 615 18.92 -6.24 -13.00
C ASN A 615 19.82 -5.11 -13.51
N GLU A 616 20.38 -5.22 -14.73
CA GLU A 616 21.14 -4.15 -15.36
C GLU A 616 20.32 -2.87 -15.54
N ILE A 617 19.07 -2.97 -16.01
CA ILE A 617 18.18 -1.82 -16.19
C ILE A 617 17.79 -1.19 -14.84
N MET A 618 17.51 -2.03 -13.85
CA MET A 618 17.19 -1.58 -12.49
C MET A 618 18.38 -0.84 -11.87
N SER A 619 19.59 -1.34 -12.04
CA SER A 619 20.82 -0.79 -11.44
C SER A 619 21.32 0.52 -12.08
N ILE A 620 20.68 1.03 -13.14
CA ILE A 620 21.03 2.31 -13.73
C ILE A 620 20.64 3.46 -12.78
N ALA A 621 21.62 4.21 -12.29
CA ALA A 621 21.36 5.38 -11.48
C ALA A 621 20.64 6.49 -12.29
N PRO A 622 19.65 7.18 -11.72
CA PRO A 622 19.02 8.32 -12.37
C PRO A 622 20.01 9.48 -12.61
N ILE A 623 19.79 10.24 -13.69
CA ILE A 623 20.64 11.40 -14.03
C ILE A 623 20.67 12.43 -12.87
N TRP A 624 19.58 12.56 -12.11
CA TRP A 624 19.48 13.47 -10.99
C TRP A 624 20.15 12.96 -9.69
N ALA A 625 20.67 11.72 -9.70
CA ALA A 625 21.37 11.10 -8.55
C ALA A 625 22.83 10.71 -8.91
N PRO A 626 23.68 11.67 -9.31
CA PRO A 626 25.07 11.36 -9.67
C PRO A 626 25.81 10.79 -8.47
N GLY A 627 26.59 9.73 -8.68
CA GLY A 627 27.36 9.05 -7.64
C GLY A 627 26.55 8.14 -6.72
N LEU A 628 25.25 7.95 -6.96
CA LEU A 628 24.47 6.91 -6.29
C LEU A 628 24.78 5.55 -6.92
N ILE A 629 25.23 4.62 -6.10
CA ILE A 629 25.54 3.24 -6.51
C ILE A 629 24.27 2.40 -6.27
N LEU A 630 23.65 1.94 -7.35
CA LEU A 630 22.51 1.04 -7.30
C LEU A 630 22.95 -0.39 -7.62
N ASP A 631 22.22 -1.33 -7.10
CA ASP A 631 22.37 -2.74 -7.36
C ASP A 631 21.02 -3.43 -7.22
N ALA A 632 20.76 -4.40 -8.08
CA ALA A 632 19.52 -5.17 -8.08
C ALA A 632 19.87 -6.64 -8.24
N ASP A 633 19.15 -7.49 -7.53
CA ASP A 633 19.28 -8.93 -7.58
C ASP A 633 17.89 -9.56 -7.72
N GLY A 634 17.84 -10.79 -8.20
CA GLY A 634 16.55 -11.42 -8.40
C GLY A 634 16.66 -12.83 -8.96
N PHE A 635 15.51 -13.36 -9.35
CA PHE A 635 15.40 -14.73 -9.84
C PHE A 635 14.20 -14.88 -10.79
N GLU A 636 14.16 -16.03 -11.45
CA GLU A 636 13.06 -16.44 -12.33
C GLU A 636 12.19 -17.50 -11.65
N SER A 637 10.88 -17.47 -11.86
CA SER A 637 9.95 -18.43 -11.26
C SER A 637 8.63 -18.49 -12.04
N GLU A 638 7.96 -19.65 -12.01
CA GLU A 638 6.61 -19.81 -12.56
C GLU A 638 5.53 -19.18 -11.66
N PHE A 639 5.81 -19.00 -10.40
CA PHE A 639 4.93 -18.40 -9.41
C PHE A 639 5.70 -17.40 -8.52
N TYR A 640 4.96 -16.45 -7.95
CA TYR A 640 5.58 -15.44 -7.10
C TYR A 640 6.00 -16.03 -5.75
N LYS A 641 7.24 -15.84 -5.39
CA LYS A 641 7.83 -16.17 -4.07
C LYS A 641 8.81 -15.07 -3.67
N LYS A 642 9.31 -15.13 -2.46
CA LYS A 642 10.40 -14.26 -2.00
C LYS A 642 11.48 -15.12 -1.38
N ASP A 643 12.70 -14.90 -1.82
CA ASP A 643 13.88 -15.57 -1.27
C ASP A 643 14.22 -15.11 0.15
#